data_7d4579ffb6191ba86c9d68754b0d3b2e
#
_entry.id   7d4579ffb6191ba86c9d68754b0d3b2e
#
_cell.length_a   1.000
_cell.length_b   1.000
_cell.length_c   1.000
_cell.angle_alpha   90.00
_cell.angle_beta   90.00
_cell.angle_gamma   90.00
#
_symmetry.space_group_name_H-M   'P 1'
#
loop_
_entity.id
_entity.type
_entity.pdbx_description
1 polymer ?
#
loop_
_entity_poly.entity_id
_entity_poly.type
_entity_poly.pdbx_seq_one_letter_code
_entity_poly.pdbx_strand_id
1 'polypeptide(L)'
;MTNWENVVSDKELVSAKNKRKNIYIEDRQRKVALEELEEEGWEYVKDLADSKFVKVRREKPYDEQFEDKVWLLFYQMGFNYLNKDRNFKMTYDFQNPDFTQQIDVFAADEETILIVECKAAENMKDGVFKKEIEALHGQMKGLEKTARKQFPGRKVKFIWAAHNYIMSPKDIQRMQEWNIIFFSDSTIQYYCELVRHLGTCARYQLLGNLLANTEIKNMQNKIPAIKGTMGGYDYYEFSIEPEKLLKIGYVLHRSEANKNMMPTYQRIIKKKRLKEVQSFINEGGYFPNSLIISIDTRGRGVQFDQLSTKVEDSLSKLGVLHLPKRYHSAYIIDGQHRLYGYSDTDYARTNTIPVVAFVDLDRSEQLKLFMDINENQKAVSKTLRVTLNSDMLWDAPAYNDRREALRSKIAQMCGEEPTSPLLGRIVIGEDEKNPTKCITIEAIQQALKRSHFFTTYGKNNVIISDGSFDLGDNQSTLDLFYPFLEGCLKFVKANCEREWAVGEQGILTINRGIQAVIRVIDDIVVHLLNQNKISPKIQDLEALIDEVEYYIEPLMNYINGVEDAQRKELKGFLGGGADNKFWRSFQKIIAEAREDFNPEGLNEYIENETKQYNTESREYLNVIEERVKEIISNALKLYYGDNWMIKGLPKNTYKAAKKMADDKNYELLSNDEDAEIDTWDCITLADCREIVTYSHNWSEIFESIITRPEEVGLSNKEQKTEWMSMMSKEINKISKTTYSVPKTTFELISSVYNWLAVEK
;
A
#
# COMPACT_ATOMS: atom_id res chain seq x y z
N MET A 1 3.25 35.28 37.62
CA MET A 1 1.99 34.56 37.97
C MET A 1 1.37 33.94 36.74
N THR A 2 0.56 32.85 36.90
CA THR A 2 -0.16 32.23 35.80
C THR A 2 -1.21 33.20 35.24
N ASN A 3 -1.24 33.39 33.91
CA ASN A 3 -2.20 34.26 33.21
C ASN A 3 -3.38 33.43 32.69
N TRP A 4 -4.27 33.02 33.61
CA TRP A 4 -5.43 32.19 33.28
C TRP A 4 -6.45 32.83 32.30
N GLU A 5 -6.42 34.14 32.13
CA GLU A 5 -7.19 34.87 31.09
C GLU A 5 -6.80 34.46 29.67
N ASN A 6 -5.66 33.82 29.51
CA ASN A 6 -5.24 33.26 28.21
C ASN A 6 -5.90 31.88 27.92
N VAL A 7 -6.45 31.21 28.93
CA VAL A 7 -7.19 29.95 28.74
C VAL A 7 -8.66 30.27 28.47
N VAL A 8 -9.11 30.02 27.25
CA VAL A 8 -10.42 30.44 26.75
C VAL A 8 -11.36 29.27 26.50
N SER A 9 -12.66 29.58 26.47
CA SER A 9 -13.74 28.62 26.14
C SER A 9 -14.75 29.25 25.19
N ASP A 10 -15.75 28.49 24.76
CA ASP A 10 -16.91 28.94 24.01
C ASP A 10 -16.59 29.84 22.81
N LYS A 11 -17.12 31.06 22.74
CA LYS A 11 -16.95 31.98 21.62
C LYS A 11 -15.50 32.43 21.43
N GLU A 12 -14.76 32.62 22.51
CA GLU A 12 -13.35 33.01 22.43
C GLU A 12 -12.50 31.86 21.88
N LEU A 13 -12.83 30.63 22.21
CA LEU A 13 -12.18 29.44 21.68
C LEU A 13 -12.36 29.32 20.16
N VAL A 14 -13.54 29.64 19.62
CA VAL A 14 -13.78 29.69 18.19
C VAL A 14 -12.93 30.76 17.50
N SER A 15 -12.77 31.93 18.14
CA SER A 15 -11.91 33.01 17.64
C SER A 15 -10.43 32.56 17.61
N ALA A 16 -9.95 31.93 18.69
CA ALA A 16 -8.59 31.39 18.78
C ALA A 16 -8.34 30.34 17.70
N LYS A 17 -9.29 29.42 17.49
CA LYS A 17 -9.23 28.39 16.42
C LYS A 17 -9.08 29.01 15.03
N ASN A 18 -9.81 30.08 14.71
CA ASN A 18 -9.71 30.73 13.40
C ASN A 18 -8.33 31.35 13.17
N LYS A 19 -7.73 31.95 14.21
CA LYS A 19 -6.35 32.49 14.16
C LYS A 19 -5.31 31.35 13.98
N ARG A 20 -5.46 30.26 14.72
CA ARG A 20 -4.52 29.14 14.64
C ARG A 20 -4.63 28.32 13.34
N LYS A 21 -5.81 28.32 12.71
CA LYS A 21 -6.01 27.69 11.40
C LYS A 21 -5.34 28.47 10.25
N ASN A 22 -5.13 29.78 10.43
CA ASN A 22 -4.47 30.61 9.43
C ASN A 22 -2.95 30.38 9.51
N ILE A 23 -2.33 30.01 8.39
CA ILE A 23 -0.88 29.85 8.29
C ILE A 23 -0.12 31.18 8.28
N TYR A 24 -0.85 32.31 8.13
CA TYR A 24 -0.29 33.64 8.12
C TYR A 24 -0.62 34.38 9.42
N ILE A 25 0.35 35.14 9.91
CA ILE A 25 0.13 36.24 10.86
C ILE A 25 -0.33 37.43 10.05
N GLU A 26 -1.48 37.97 10.37
CA GLU A 26 -2.03 39.17 9.70
C GLU A 26 -1.99 40.35 10.67
N ASP A 27 -1.52 41.47 10.20
CA ASP A 27 -1.42 42.70 11.00
C ASP A 27 -1.84 43.93 10.23
N ARG A 28 -2.17 45.00 10.99
CA ARG A 28 -2.49 46.31 10.47
C ARG A 28 -1.27 47.23 10.68
N GLN A 29 -0.63 47.62 9.61
CA GLN A 29 0.58 48.44 9.61
C GLN A 29 0.40 49.76 8.85
N ARG A 30 1.26 50.74 9.12
CA ARG A 30 1.24 52.02 8.39
C ARG A 30 1.77 51.79 6.96
N LYS A 31 1.09 52.38 5.97
CA LYS A 31 1.46 52.26 4.54
C LYS A 31 2.87 52.74 4.24
N VAL A 32 3.37 53.74 4.97
CA VAL A 32 4.73 54.28 4.83
C VAL A 32 5.83 53.31 5.28
N ALA A 33 5.51 52.31 6.04
CA ALA A 33 6.46 51.29 6.51
C ALA A 33 6.46 50.00 5.62
N LEU A 34 5.79 50.05 4.47
CA LEU A 34 5.58 48.84 3.67
C LEU A 34 6.90 48.27 3.12
N GLU A 35 7.82 49.11 2.64
CA GLU A 35 9.12 48.71 2.12
C GLU A 35 10.00 48.04 3.19
N GLU A 36 10.03 48.59 4.42
CA GLU A 36 10.76 48.01 5.56
C GLU A 36 10.13 46.65 5.98
N LEU A 37 8.81 46.58 5.93
CA LEU A 37 8.08 45.33 6.28
C LEU A 37 8.27 44.23 5.24
N GLU A 38 8.38 44.57 3.96
CA GLU A 38 8.68 43.61 2.88
C GLU A 38 10.09 43.05 3.04
N GLU A 39 11.07 43.84 3.45
CA GLU A 39 12.43 43.34 3.81
C GLU A 39 12.42 42.42 5.02
N GLU A 40 11.47 42.58 5.95
CA GLU A 40 11.24 41.68 7.10
C GLU A 40 10.40 40.43 6.77
N GLY A 41 10.01 40.25 5.50
CA GLY A 41 9.24 39.12 5.02
C GLY A 41 7.73 39.24 5.19
N TRP A 42 7.21 40.47 5.33
CA TRP A 42 5.78 40.74 5.28
C TRP A 42 5.30 40.96 3.86
N GLU A 43 4.14 40.40 3.54
CA GLU A 43 3.47 40.56 2.25
C GLU A 43 2.30 41.55 2.38
N TYR A 44 2.17 42.46 1.41
CA TYR A 44 0.98 43.32 1.30
C TYR A 44 -0.26 42.46 0.94
N VAL A 45 -1.37 42.69 1.62
CA VAL A 45 -2.64 42.01 1.36
C VAL A 45 -3.66 42.96 0.71
N LYS A 46 -3.94 44.11 1.37
CA LYS A 46 -4.90 45.12 0.86
C LYS A 46 -4.82 46.44 1.63
N ASP A 47 -5.29 47.51 1.00
CA ASP A 47 -5.56 48.78 1.69
C ASP A 47 -6.72 48.63 2.68
N LEU A 48 -6.66 49.37 3.79
CA LEU A 48 -7.75 49.45 4.76
C LEU A 48 -8.62 50.70 4.51
N ALA A 49 -9.78 50.76 5.15
CA ALA A 49 -10.70 51.90 5.03
C ALA A 49 -10.04 53.25 5.40
N ASP A 50 -9.11 53.23 6.34
CA ASP A 50 -8.20 54.34 6.59
C ASP A 50 -6.97 54.19 5.67
N SER A 51 -6.85 55.06 4.67
CA SER A 51 -5.82 55.06 3.62
C SER A 51 -4.37 55.13 4.13
N LYS A 52 -4.18 55.48 5.41
CA LYS A 52 -2.87 55.50 6.07
C LYS A 52 -2.38 54.10 6.49
N PHE A 53 -3.26 53.10 6.47
CA PHE A 53 -2.97 51.74 6.95
C PHE A 53 -3.24 50.73 5.85
N VAL A 54 -2.42 49.69 5.89
CA VAL A 54 -2.52 48.49 5.05
C VAL A 54 -2.64 47.25 5.91
N LYS A 55 -3.25 46.25 5.35
CA LYS A 55 -3.20 44.91 5.91
C LYS A 55 -2.01 44.19 5.31
N VAL A 56 -1.13 43.68 6.16
CA VAL A 56 0.03 42.87 5.78
C VAL A 56 -0.09 41.49 6.39
N ARG A 57 0.62 40.52 5.82
CA ARG A 57 0.70 39.15 6.36
C ARG A 57 2.12 38.65 6.26
N ARG A 58 2.48 37.75 7.15
CA ARG A 58 3.72 36.98 7.11
C ARG A 58 3.42 35.52 7.45
N GLU A 59 4.06 34.59 6.78
CA GLU A 59 3.93 33.18 7.14
C GLU A 59 4.43 32.93 8.56
N LYS A 60 3.71 32.12 9.32
CA LYS A 60 4.10 31.74 10.68
C LYS A 60 5.39 30.95 10.65
N PRO A 61 6.29 31.14 11.63
CA PRO A 61 7.43 30.26 11.81
C PRO A 61 7.01 28.79 11.91
N TYR A 62 7.87 27.89 11.47
CA TYR A 62 7.55 26.49 11.34
C TYR A 62 7.18 25.82 12.69
N ASP A 63 7.84 26.21 13.76
CA ASP A 63 7.50 25.80 15.14
C ASP A 63 6.09 26.23 15.54
N GLU A 64 5.70 27.47 15.19
CA GLU A 64 4.35 27.98 15.48
C GLU A 64 3.28 27.22 14.67
N GLN A 65 3.55 26.92 13.40
CA GLN A 65 2.63 26.11 12.58
C GLN A 65 2.42 24.72 13.18
N PHE A 66 3.47 24.11 13.75
CA PHE A 66 3.37 22.81 14.41
C PHE A 66 2.60 22.89 15.72
N GLU A 67 2.86 23.89 16.57
CA GLU A 67 2.08 24.13 17.78
C GLU A 67 0.58 24.31 17.45
N ASP A 68 0.28 25.09 16.42
CA ASP A 68 -1.09 25.30 15.94
C ASP A 68 -1.74 23.99 15.46
N LYS A 69 -0.99 23.14 14.80
CA LYS A 69 -1.46 21.80 14.39
C LYS A 69 -1.85 20.93 15.59
N VAL A 70 -1.00 20.89 16.63
CA VAL A 70 -1.26 20.14 17.86
C VAL A 70 -2.43 20.75 18.63
N TRP A 71 -2.52 22.08 18.71
CA TRP A 71 -3.63 22.78 19.33
C TRP A 71 -4.97 22.49 18.62
N LEU A 72 -4.98 22.56 17.28
CA LEU A 72 -6.16 22.26 16.47
C LEU A 72 -6.61 20.83 16.62
N LEU A 73 -5.69 19.88 16.81
CA LEU A 73 -5.99 18.49 17.08
C LEU A 73 -6.86 18.35 18.35
N PHE A 74 -6.45 18.96 19.47
CA PHE A 74 -7.21 18.90 20.71
C PHE A 74 -8.53 19.68 20.64
N TYR A 75 -8.54 20.82 19.95
CA TYR A 75 -9.80 21.52 19.67
C TYR A 75 -10.81 20.63 18.92
N GLN A 76 -10.37 19.95 17.89
CA GLN A 76 -11.23 19.07 17.08
C GLN A 76 -11.68 17.82 17.86
N MET A 77 -10.90 17.39 18.86
CA MET A 77 -11.29 16.35 19.80
C MET A 77 -12.32 16.81 20.84
N GLY A 78 -12.66 18.09 20.88
CA GLY A 78 -13.67 18.64 21.78
C GLY A 78 -13.16 18.96 23.17
N PHE A 79 -11.88 19.30 23.34
CA PHE A 79 -11.40 19.93 24.57
C PHE A 79 -12.01 21.34 24.67
N ASN A 80 -12.59 21.66 25.83
CA ASN A 80 -13.42 22.84 26.01
C ASN A 80 -12.63 24.08 26.47
N TYR A 81 -11.42 23.89 26.99
CA TYR A 81 -10.54 24.93 27.49
C TYR A 81 -9.18 24.79 26.85
N LEU A 82 -8.75 25.78 26.05
CA LEU A 82 -7.42 25.80 25.43
C LEU A 82 -6.79 27.20 25.58
N ASN A 83 -5.45 27.26 25.52
CA ASN A 83 -4.75 28.54 25.51
C ASN A 83 -5.02 29.32 24.21
N LYS A 84 -5.29 30.64 24.35
CA LYS A 84 -5.65 31.52 23.24
C LYS A 84 -4.51 31.73 22.26
N ASP A 85 -3.31 31.90 22.78
CA ASP A 85 -2.09 32.14 22.03
C ASP A 85 -0.84 31.60 22.74
N ARG A 86 0.34 31.85 22.17
CA ARG A 86 1.64 31.39 22.68
C ARG A 86 2.10 32.08 23.98
N ASN A 87 1.37 33.11 24.45
CA ASN A 87 1.76 33.86 25.64
C ASN A 87 1.27 33.22 26.94
N PHE A 88 0.67 32.03 26.89
CA PHE A 88 0.22 31.34 28.07
C PHE A 88 1.41 30.85 28.90
N LYS A 89 1.43 31.30 30.18
CA LYS A 89 2.48 30.96 31.14
C LYS A 89 1.86 30.41 32.40
N MET A 90 2.45 29.36 32.95
CA MET A 90 2.05 28.74 34.20
C MET A 90 3.15 28.81 35.24
N THR A 91 2.79 29.20 36.45
CA THR A 91 3.67 29.18 37.62
C THR A 91 3.95 27.73 38.04
N TYR A 92 5.21 27.40 38.20
CA TYR A 92 5.64 26.08 38.71
C TYR A 92 6.24 26.11 40.11
N ASP A 93 6.49 27.31 40.68
CA ASP A 93 6.96 27.48 42.04
C ASP A 93 5.95 28.34 42.85
N PHE A 94 5.41 27.79 43.91
CA PHE A 94 4.43 28.48 44.77
C PHE A 94 5.07 29.43 45.80
N GLN A 95 6.37 29.27 46.05
CA GLN A 95 7.12 30.19 46.91
C GLN A 95 7.53 31.45 46.15
N ASN A 96 7.78 31.28 44.82
CA ASN A 96 8.10 32.39 43.96
C ASN A 96 7.19 32.38 42.71
N PRO A 97 6.03 33.09 42.75
CA PRO A 97 5.05 33.09 41.66
C PRO A 97 5.55 33.63 40.31
N ASP A 98 6.69 34.30 40.29
CA ASP A 98 7.31 34.81 39.07
C ASP A 98 8.05 33.72 38.26
N PHE A 99 8.34 32.61 38.91
CA PHE A 99 8.88 31.44 38.20
C PHE A 99 7.75 30.77 37.39
N THR A 100 7.74 31.12 36.13
CA THR A 100 6.73 30.64 35.15
C THR A 100 7.37 29.91 34.01
N GLN A 101 6.66 28.92 33.48
CA GLN A 101 6.97 28.21 32.24
C GLN A 101 5.95 28.62 31.18
N GLN A 102 6.40 28.94 29.97
CA GLN A 102 5.53 29.06 28.82
C GLN A 102 5.03 27.66 28.45
N ILE A 103 3.76 27.57 28.13
CA ILE A 103 3.12 26.32 27.72
C ILE A 103 2.68 26.47 26.26
N ASP A 104 3.23 25.64 25.37
CA ASP A 104 2.95 25.72 23.94
C ASP A 104 1.48 25.39 23.66
N VAL A 105 0.99 24.27 24.22
CA VAL A 105 -0.42 23.88 24.13
C VAL A 105 -0.93 23.45 25.49
N PHE A 106 -1.96 24.13 25.97
CA PHE A 106 -2.78 23.74 27.12
C PHE A 106 -4.15 23.33 26.62
N ALA A 107 -4.60 22.14 27.00
CA ALA A 107 -5.95 21.67 26.67
C ALA A 107 -6.58 20.99 27.90
N ALA A 108 -7.83 21.33 28.20
CA ALA A 108 -8.55 20.71 29.29
C ALA A 108 -10.00 20.39 28.91
N ASP A 109 -10.50 19.28 29.43
CA ASP A 109 -11.90 18.88 29.39
C ASP A 109 -12.46 18.68 30.81
N GLU A 110 -13.57 17.96 30.96
CA GLU A 110 -14.20 17.70 32.26
C GLU A 110 -13.35 16.81 33.19
N GLU A 111 -12.49 15.94 32.63
CA GLU A 111 -11.77 14.90 33.38
C GLU A 111 -10.26 15.06 33.35
N THR A 112 -9.71 15.80 32.37
CA THR A 112 -8.29 15.78 32.04
C THR A 112 -7.74 17.16 31.75
N ILE A 113 -6.46 17.34 31.98
CA ILE A 113 -5.66 18.50 31.59
C ILE A 113 -4.44 17.97 30.85
N LEU A 114 -4.17 18.47 29.66
CA LEU A 114 -2.98 18.20 28.87
C LEU A 114 -2.08 19.43 28.87
N ILE A 115 -0.83 19.25 29.24
CA ILE A 115 0.24 20.26 29.17
C ILE A 115 1.24 19.74 28.16
N VAL A 116 1.40 20.46 27.05
CA VAL A 116 2.15 19.98 25.89
C VAL A 116 3.32 20.90 25.59
N GLU A 117 4.48 20.33 25.44
CA GLU A 117 5.69 20.94 24.87
C GLU A 117 5.85 20.48 23.44
N CYS A 118 6.07 21.40 22.50
CA CYS A 118 6.19 21.15 21.07
C CYS A 118 7.61 21.44 20.57
N LYS A 119 8.15 20.57 19.74
CA LYS A 119 9.43 20.76 19.05
C LYS A 119 9.28 20.44 17.58
N ALA A 120 9.66 21.35 16.70
CA ALA A 120 9.57 21.15 15.27
C ALA A 120 10.85 21.58 14.54
N ALA A 121 11.14 20.90 13.44
CA ALA A 121 12.18 21.24 12.50
C ALA A 121 11.64 21.16 11.07
N GLU A 122 12.13 22.00 10.18
CA GLU A 122 11.71 22.00 8.77
C GLU A 122 12.11 20.67 8.08
N ASN A 123 13.32 20.20 8.38
CA ASN A 123 13.85 18.95 7.84
C ASN A 123 14.12 17.94 8.94
N MET A 124 14.07 16.66 8.60
CA MET A 124 14.38 15.57 9.51
C MET A 124 15.81 15.71 10.05
N LYS A 125 15.98 15.66 11.34
CA LYS A 125 17.28 15.71 12.03
C LYS A 125 17.27 14.98 13.37
N ASP A 126 18.45 14.66 13.86
CA ASP A 126 18.61 14.07 15.19
C ASP A 126 18.19 15.06 16.28
N GLY A 127 17.37 14.58 17.24
CA GLY A 127 16.91 15.34 18.40
C GLY A 127 17.54 14.85 19.70
N VAL A 128 18.27 15.75 20.39
CA VAL A 128 18.81 15.49 21.72
C VAL A 128 18.29 16.58 22.66
N PHE A 129 17.29 16.24 23.48
CA PHE A 129 16.56 17.19 24.31
C PHE A 129 16.73 16.91 25.81
N LYS A 130 17.85 16.33 26.21
CA LYS A 130 18.13 15.94 27.61
C LYS A 130 17.82 17.07 28.58
N LYS A 131 18.37 18.27 28.35
CA LYS A 131 18.24 19.41 29.27
C LYS A 131 16.81 19.90 29.38
N GLU A 132 16.10 19.99 28.28
CA GLU A 132 14.73 20.47 28.20
C GLU A 132 13.76 19.48 28.88
N ILE A 133 13.97 18.18 28.69
CA ILE A 133 13.18 17.12 29.32
C ILE A 133 13.44 17.09 30.83
N GLU A 134 14.69 17.25 31.27
CA GLU A 134 15.06 17.36 32.68
C GLU A 134 14.44 18.62 33.34
N ALA A 135 14.44 19.75 32.63
CA ALA A 135 13.80 20.99 33.08
C ALA A 135 12.29 20.82 33.25
N LEU A 136 11.63 20.25 32.22
CA LEU A 136 10.20 19.96 32.27
C LEU A 136 9.87 19.04 33.48
N HIS A 137 10.63 17.95 33.63
CA HIS A 137 10.42 17.03 34.77
C HIS A 137 10.53 17.74 36.13
N GLY A 138 11.53 18.62 36.30
CA GLY A 138 11.68 19.43 37.51
C GLY A 138 10.48 20.34 37.82
N GLN A 139 9.79 20.81 36.78
CA GLN A 139 8.65 21.72 36.87
C GLN A 139 7.29 21.02 36.99
N MET A 140 7.19 19.75 36.59
CA MET A 140 5.92 19.01 36.44
C MET A 140 5.05 19.07 37.72
N LYS A 141 5.63 18.83 38.92
CA LYS A 141 4.89 18.85 40.18
C LYS A 141 4.26 20.23 40.48
N GLY A 142 4.98 21.29 40.17
CA GLY A 142 4.49 22.65 40.33
C GLY A 142 3.40 23.00 39.34
N LEU A 143 3.61 22.69 38.04
CA LEU A 143 2.62 22.89 37.01
C LEU A 143 1.33 22.09 37.26
N GLU A 144 1.46 20.83 37.70
CA GLU A 144 0.32 19.99 38.06
C GLU A 144 -0.50 20.59 39.18
N LYS A 145 0.17 21.07 40.24
CA LYS A 145 -0.49 21.71 41.37
C LYS A 145 -1.21 23.01 40.96
N THR A 146 -0.58 23.82 40.13
CA THR A 146 -1.18 25.03 39.55
C THR A 146 -2.41 24.71 38.70
N ALA A 147 -2.32 23.74 37.81
CA ALA A 147 -3.43 23.29 36.97
C ALA A 147 -4.60 22.75 37.79
N ARG A 148 -4.33 21.91 38.81
CA ARG A 148 -5.37 21.33 39.69
C ARG A 148 -6.05 22.37 40.59
N LYS A 149 -5.38 23.47 40.92
CA LYS A 149 -6.01 24.57 41.65
C LYS A 149 -7.08 25.27 40.82
N GLN A 150 -6.83 25.48 39.52
CA GLN A 150 -7.77 26.07 38.62
C GLN A 150 -8.88 25.12 38.18
N PHE A 151 -8.52 23.85 37.95
CA PHE A 151 -9.39 22.79 37.47
C PHE A 151 -9.37 21.60 38.44
N PRO A 152 -10.07 21.68 39.58
CA PRO A 152 -10.01 20.66 40.60
C PRO A 152 -10.57 19.32 40.15
N GLY A 153 -9.97 18.24 40.63
CA GLY A 153 -10.42 16.86 40.34
C GLY A 153 -9.95 16.27 39.03
N ARG A 154 -9.42 17.08 38.12
CA ARG A 154 -8.95 16.61 36.79
C ARG A 154 -7.58 15.93 36.88
N LYS A 155 -7.33 15.01 35.97
CA LYS A 155 -6.05 14.30 35.82
C LYS A 155 -5.13 15.10 34.90
N VAL A 156 -3.90 15.37 35.32
CA VAL A 156 -2.92 16.11 34.54
C VAL A 156 -2.02 15.13 33.79
N LYS A 157 -1.78 15.37 32.53
CA LYS A 157 -0.85 14.63 31.68
C LYS A 157 0.09 15.58 30.95
N PHE A 158 1.36 15.18 30.86
CA PHE A 158 2.40 15.91 30.15
C PHE A 158 2.71 15.20 28.84
N ILE A 159 2.75 15.97 27.76
CA ILE A 159 3.00 15.45 26.42
C ILE A 159 4.19 16.19 25.82
N TRP A 160 5.10 15.45 25.24
CA TRP A 160 6.18 15.97 24.40
C TRP A 160 5.88 15.63 22.96
N ALA A 161 5.56 16.62 22.14
CA ALA A 161 5.24 16.49 20.73
C ALA A 161 6.45 16.90 19.89
N ALA A 162 6.91 16.03 18.99
CA ALA A 162 8.03 16.32 18.11
C ALA A 162 7.69 16.10 16.64
N HIS A 163 8.16 17.00 15.77
CA HIS A 163 7.99 16.93 14.33
C HIS A 163 9.34 17.06 13.62
N ASN A 164 9.61 16.14 12.69
CA ASN A 164 10.89 16.04 11.98
C ASN A 164 12.12 15.89 12.90
N TYR A 165 11.94 15.19 14.03
CA TYR A 165 13.03 14.81 14.92
C TYR A 165 13.13 13.31 15.10
N ILE A 166 14.31 12.75 14.87
CA ILE A 166 14.67 11.39 15.29
C ILE A 166 15.12 11.49 16.76
N MET A 167 14.25 11.07 17.67
CA MET A 167 14.51 11.17 19.10
C MET A 167 15.53 10.14 19.58
N SER A 168 16.46 10.56 20.45
CA SER A 168 17.42 9.63 21.01
C SER A 168 16.72 8.57 21.88
N PRO A 169 17.13 7.28 21.82
CA PRO A 169 16.55 6.23 22.66
C PRO A 169 16.61 6.56 24.18
N LYS A 170 17.66 7.25 24.60
CA LYS A 170 17.83 7.67 26.01
C LYS A 170 16.82 8.75 26.42
N ASP A 171 16.44 9.64 25.52
CA ASP A 171 15.43 10.65 25.80
C ASP A 171 14.03 10.05 25.84
N ILE A 172 13.74 9.10 24.94
CA ILE A 172 12.48 8.33 24.98
C ILE A 172 12.38 7.56 26.30
N GLN A 173 13.44 6.89 26.72
CA GLN A 173 13.47 6.17 28.01
C GLN A 173 13.22 7.12 29.20
N ARG A 174 13.88 8.29 29.25
CA ARG A 174 13.66 9.31 30.31
C ARG A 174 12.21 9.76 30.36
N MET A 175 11.62 10.06 29.20
CA MET A 175 10.20 10.46 29.12
C MET A 175 9.29 9.37 29.68
N GLN A 176 9.53 8.10 29.35
CA GLN A 176 8.77 6.97 29.87
C GLN A 176 8.89 6.84 31.41
N GLU A 177 10.12 6.91 31.94
CA GLU A 177 10.38 6.84 33.41
C GLU A 177 9.70 7.97 34.17
N TRP A 178 9.59 9.16 33.55
CA TRP A 178 9.01 10.35 34.19
C TRP A 178 7.55 10.60 33.87
N ASN A 179 6.90 9.63 33.17
CA ASN A 179 5.51 9.74 32.76
C ASN A 179 5.24 10.97 31.84
N ILE A 180 6.20 11.35 31.03
CA ILE A 180 6.02 12.28 29.90
C ILE A 180 5.68 11.46 28.68
N ILE A 181 4.56 11.76 28.04
CA ILE A 181 4.05 10.97 26.93
C ILE A 181 4.63 11.54 25.64
N PHE A 182 5.34 10.70 24.89
CA PHE A 182 5.93 11.11 23.63
C PHE A 182 4.94 10.97 22.47
N PHE A 183 4.70 12.07 21.75
CA PHE A 183 3.96 12.13 20.51
C PHE A 183 4.93 12.32 19.33
N SER A 184 5.20 11.26 18.60
CA SER A 184 5.96 11.29 17.34
C SER A 184 5.09 11.82 16.20
N ASP A 185 5.71 12.07 15.04
CA ASP A 185 4.99 12.41 13.82
C ASP A 185 3.89 11.40 13.48
N SER A 186 4.19 10.11 13.57
CA SER A 186 3.22 9.04 13.32
C SER A 186 2.08 9.05 14.33
N THR A 187 2.35 9.35 15.59
CA THR A 187 1.31 9.48 16.64
C THR A 187 0.39 10.66 16.35
N ILE A 188 0.94 11.81 15.99
CA ILE A 188 0.16 13.02 15.68
C ILE A 188 -0.67 12.78 14.42
N GLN A 189 -0.08 12.19 13.38
CA GLN A 189 -0.80 11.85 12.16
C GLN A 189 -1.96 10.89 12.44
N TYR A 190 -1.74 9.84 13.21
CA TYR A 190 -2.78 8.91 13.63
C TYR A 190 -3.96 9.64 14.28
N TYR A 191 -3.69 10.50 15.27
CA TYR A 191 -4.78 11.23 15.93
C TYR A 191 -5.44 12.27 15.02
N CYS A 192 -4.71 12.89 14.09
CA CYS A 192 -5.29 13.77 13.06
C CYS A 192 -6.25 13.00 12.14
N GLU A 193 -5.86 11.81 11.70
CA GLU A 193 -6.73 10.93 10.91
C GLU A 193 -7.94 10.46 11.72
N LEU A 194 -7.70 10.06 12.97
CA LEU A 194 -8.78 9.63 13.86
C LEU A 194 -9.83 10.73 14.06
N VAL A 195 -9.39 11.98 14.29
CA VAL A 195 -10.29 13.13 14.42
C VAL A 195 -11.00 13.44 13.11
N ARG A 196 -10.32 13.33 11.98
CA ARG A 196 -10.94 13.53 10.67
C ARG A 196 -12.13 12.59 10.47
N HIS A 197 -12.05 11.38 11.01
CA HIS A 197 -13.07 10.34 10.87
C HIS A 197 -14.07 10.29 12.00
N LEU A 198 -13.64 10.40 13.25
CA LEU A 198 -14.47 10.26 14.44
C LEU A 198 -14.93 11.61 15.05
N GLY A 199 -14.33 12.74 14.62
CA GLY A 199 -14.61 14.03 15.25
C GLY A 199 -14.25 14.00 16.74
N THR A 200 -15.15 14.51 17.58
CA THR A 200 -14.99 14.56 19.03
C THR A 200 -14.91 13.19 19.71
N CYS A 201 -15.44 12.14 19.07
CA CYS A 201 -15.32 10.75 19.58
C CYS A 201 -13.86 10.29 19.67
N ALA A 202 -12.95 10.86 18.87
CA ALA A 202 -11.53 10.56 18.93
C ALA A 202 -10.93 10.82 20.32
N ARG A 203 -11.54 11.72 21.12
CA ARG A 203 -11.16 11.99 22.50
C ARG A 203 -11.22 10.75 23.37
N TYR A 204 -12.22 9.88 23.23
CA TYR A 204 -12.32 8.66 24.02
C TYR A 204 -11.13 7.72 23.78
N GLN A 205 -10.67 7.61 22.53
CA GLN A 205 -9.47 6.84 22.19
C GLN A 205 -8.21 7.47 22.77
N LEU A 206 -8.06 8.79 22.64
CA LEU A 206 -6.94 9.51 23.23
C LEU A 206 -6.90 9.31 24.75
N LEU A 207 -8.01 9.58 25.45
CA LEU A 207 -8.09 9.44 26.89
C LEU A 207 -7.93 8.00 27.35
N GLY A 208 -8.46 7.03 26.59
CA GLY A 208 -8.24 5.61 26.83
C GLY A 208 -6.74 5.26 26.86
N ASN A 209 -5.98 5.77 25.91
CA ASN A 209 -4.53 5.57 25.84
C ASN A 209 -3.77 6.34 26.94
N LEU A 210 -4.06 7.64 27.11
CA LEU A 210 -3.37 8.49 28.09
C LEU A 210 -3.65 8.09 29.54
N LEU A 211 -4.85 7.61 29.80
CA LEU A 211 -5.34 7.23 31.14
C LEU A 211 -5.46 5.73 31.33
N ALA A 212 -4.86 4.94 30.42
CA ALA A 212 -4.91 3.48 30.49
C ALA A 212 -4.64 3.00 31.92
N ASN A 213 -5.54 2.14 32.41
CA ASN A 213 -5.46 1.56 33.77
C ASN A 213 -5.66 2.52 34.96
N THR A 214 -5.96 3.79 34.73
CA THR A 214 -6.32 4.69 35.85
C THR A 214 -7.80 4.55 36.16
N GLU A 215 -8.16 4.81 37.46
CA GLU A 215 -9.53 4.70 37.91
C GLU A 215 -10.42 5.82 37.35
N ILE A 216 -11.65 5.46 36.95
CA ILE A 216 -12.71 6.40 36.59
C ILE A 216 -13.48 6.75 37.87
N LYS A 217 -13.33 7.98 38.34
CA LYS A 217 -14.03 8.46 39.53
C LYS A 217 -15.54 8.53 39.27
N ASN A 218 -16.32 8.22 40.31
CA ASN A 218 -17.80 8.31 40.30
C ASN A 218 -18.51 7.44 39.27
N MET A 219 -17.86 6.45 38.65
CA MET A 219 -18.50 5.52 37.76
C MET A 219 -19.33 4.50 38.55
N GLN A 220 -20.65 4.46 38.29
CA GLN A 220 -21.50 3.36 38.71
C GLN A 220 -21.19 2.13 37.85
N ASN A 221 -20.64 1.10 38.49
CA ASN A 221 -20.11 -0.08 37.78
C ASN A 221 -20.90 -1.37 38.04
N LYS A 222 -21.95 -1.32 38.86
CA LYS A 222 -22.83 -2.46 39.13
C LYS A 222 -23.96 -2.50 38.13
N ILE A 223 -24.09 -3.61 37.40
CA ILE A 223 -25.04 -3.75 36.32
C ILE A 223 -25.80 -5.08 36.47
N PRO A 224 -27.14 -5.09 36.37
CA PRO A 224 -27.90 -6.34 36.25
C PRO A 224 -27.41 -7.11 35.01
N ALA A 225 -27.11 -8.38 35.18
CA ALA A 225 -26.57 -9.20 34.10
C ALA A 225 -27.04 -10.66 34.19
N ILE A 226 -27.01 -11.34 33.05
CA ILE A 226 -27.18 -12.77 32.91
C ILE A 226 -25.82 -13.38 32.62
N LYS A 227 -25.38 -14.35 33.43
CA LYS A 227 -24.20 -15.13 33.15
C LYS A 227 -24.59 -16.41 32.42
N GLY A 228 -23.94 -16.72 31.32
CA GLY A 228 -24.06 -17.97 30.57
C GLY A 228 -22.69 -18.51 30.15
N THR A 229 -22.70 -19.63 29.39
CA THR A 229 -21.50 -20.23 28.82
C THR A 229 -21.76 -20.56 27.35
N MET A 230 -20.83 -20.19 26.46
CA MET A 230 -20.86 -20.61 25.06
C MET A 230 -19.43 -20.88 24.56
N GLY A 231 -19.26 -21.92 23.76
CA GLY A 231 -17.93 -22.28 23.22
C GLY A 231 -16.87 -22.59 24.29
N GLY A 232 -17.30 -22.95 25.52
CA GLY A 232 -16.38 -23.15 26.64
C GLY A 232 -16.03 -21.87 27.43
N TYR A 233 -16.45 -20.71 26.98
CA TYR A 233 -16.20 -19.41 27.62
C TYR A 233 -17.41 -18.94 28.41
N ASP A 234 -17.19 -18.40 29.60
CA ASP A 234 -18.20 -17.66 30.35
C ASP A 234 -18.46 -16.31 29.68
N TYR A 235 -19.72 -15.98 29.48
CA TYR A 235 -20.14 -14.66 28.99
C TYR A 235 -21.18 -14.02 29.92
N TYR A 236 -21.29 -12.69 29.81
CA TYR A 236 -22.27 -11.88 30.53
C TYR A 236 -23.08 -11.07 29.53
N GLU A 237 -24.40 -11.15 29.62
CA GLU A 237 -25.32 -10.34 28.85
C GLU A 237 -25.95 -9.29 29.75
N PHE A 238 -25.89 -8.02 29.30
CA PHE A 238 -26.41 -6.89 30.06
C PHE A 238 -26.75 -5.70 29.15
N SER A 239 -27.49 -4.72 29.69
CA SER A 239 -27.71 -3.43 29.03
C SER A 239 -27.00 -2.33 29.82
N ILE A 240 -26.37 -1.39 29.09
CA ILE A 240 -25.55 -0.32 29.66
C ILE A 240 -25.75 0.98 28.89
N GLU A 241 -25.66 2.11 29.60
CA GLU A 241 -25.67 3.42 28.96
C GLU A 241 -24.40 3.60 28.10
N PRO A 242 -24.56 4.05 26.83
CA PRO A 242 -23.42 4.25 25.91
C PRO A 242 -22.28 5.07 26.50
N GLU A 243 -22.55 6.14 27.26
CA GLU A 243 -21.53 6.98 27.87
C GLU A 243 -20.58 6.20 28.80
N LYS A 244 -21.11 5.27 29.59
CA LYS A 244 -20.29 4.43 30.48
C LYS A 244 -19.37 3.51 29.68
N LEU A 245 -19.92 2.89 28.63
CA LEU A 245 -19.15 1.99 27.77
C LEU A 245 -18.09 2.75 26.95
N LEU A 246 -18.38 3.96 26.49
CA LEU A 246 -17.42 4.84 25.81
C LEU A 246 -16.19 5.17 26.68
N LYS A 247 -16.38 5.28 28.03
CA LYS A 247 -15.26 5.58 28.95
C LYS A 247 -14.35 4.39 29.23
N ILE A 248 -14.90 3.19 29.33
CA ILE A 248 -14.13 1.97 29.59
C ILE A 248 -13.70 1.27 28.30
N GLY A 249 -14.44 1.51 27.21
CA GLY A 249 -14.28 0.89 25.92
C GLY A 249 -13.07 1.42 25.16
N TYR A 250 -12.46 0.57 24.40
CA TYR A 250 -11.44 0.95 23.45
C TYR A 250 -11.48 0.07 22.20
N VAL A 251 -10.96 0.63 21.12
CA VAL A 251 -10.79 -0.03 19.83
C VAL A 251 -9.32 0.08 19.45
N LEU A 252 -8.77 -0.97 18.93
CA LEU A 252 -7.40 -0.96 18.44
C LEU A 252 -7.42 -0.70 16.93
N HIS A 253 -7.10 0.52 16.53
CA HIS A 253 -6.87 0.86 15.14
C HIS A 253 -5.39 0.73 14.82
N ARG A 254 -5.08 0.07 13.72
CA ARG A 254 -3.70 -0.05 13.28
C ARG A 254 -3.18 1.29 12.77
N SER A 255 -2.01 1.68 13.24
CA SER A 255 -1.28 2.86 12.79
C SER A 255 0.22 2.65 13.01
N GLU A 256 1.06 3.45 12.35
CA GLU A 256 2.50 3.45 12.61
C GLU A 256 2.84 3.79 14.07
N ALA A 257 2.00 4.59 14.73
CA ALA A 257 2.18 4.97 16.12
C ALA A 257 2.06 3.80 17.12
N ASN A 258 1.36 2.73 16.76
CA ASN A 258 1.10 1.59 17.64
C ASN A 258 1.49 0.24 17.02
N LYS A 259 2.31 0.25 15.97
CA LYS A 259 2.77 -0.97 15.27
C LYS A 259 3.51 -1.97 16.18
N ASN A 260 4.20 -1.49 17.19
CA ASN A 260 4.90 -2.30 18.20
C ASN A 260 4.02 -2.61 19.43
N MET A 261 2.85 -1.98 19.52
CA MET A 261 1.82 -2.37 20.44
C MET A 261 1.03 -3.52 19.83
N MET A 262 0.11 -4.00 20.46
CA MET A 262 -0.75 -5.07 20.05
C MET A 262 -1.26 -4.98 18.58
N PRO A 263 -1.36 -6.07 17.77
CA PRO A 263 -1.94 -6.06 16.42
C PRO A 263 -3.35 -5.46 16.47
N THR A 264 -3.53 -4.50 15.62
CA THR A 264 -4.73 -3.69 15.53
C THR A 264 -5.42 -4.05 14.22
N TYR A 265 -6.70 -4.35 14.26
CA TYR A 265 -7.39 -4.92 13.12
C TYR A 265 -8.73 -4.25 12.80
N GLN A 266 -9.16 -3.29 13.63
CA GLN A 266 -10.43 -2.61 13.37
C GLN A 266 -10.24 -1.40 12.47
N ARG A 267 -11.22 -1.20 11.59
CA ARG A 267 -11.28 -0.07 10.68
C ARG A 267 -11.45 1.23 11.43
N ILE A 268 -10.73 2.26 11.00
CA ILE A 268 -11.12 3.63 11.34
C ILE A 268 -12.49 3.88 10.72
N ILE A 269 -13.45 4.24 11.56
CA ILE A 269 -14.83 4.50 11.16
C ILE A 269 -14.86 5.67 10.18
N LYS A 270 -15.45 5.49 8.99
CA LYS A 270 -15.61 6.59 8.02
C LYS A 270 -16.61 7.62 8.55
N LYS A 271 -16.23 8.90 8.53
CA LYS A 271 -17.03 10.04 9.03
C LYS A 271 -18.46 10.04 8.50
N LYS A 272 -18.65 9.70 7.22
CA LYS A 272 -19.98 9.62 6.59
C LYS A 272 -20.85 8.60 7.31
N ARG A 273 -20.31 7.40 7.56
CA ARG A 273 -21.05 6.33 8.23
C ARG A 273 -21.36 6.66 9.69
N LEU A 274 -20.42 7.31 10.39
CA LEU A 274 -20.69 7.75 11.77
C LEU A 274 -21.84 8.76 11.81
N LYS A 275 -21.86 9.73 10.90
CA LYS A 275 -22.93 10.71 10.80
C LYS A 275 -24.28 10.07 10.46
N GLU A 276 -24.30 9.09 9.56
CA GLU A 276 -25.49 8.33 9.22
C GLU A 276 -26.07 7.63 10.46
N VAL A 277 -25.20 7.00 11.27
CA VAL A 277 -25.60 6.36 12.53
C VAL A 277 -26.08 7.39 13.56
N GLN A 278 -25.40 8.53 13.69
CA GLN A 278 -25.84 9.62 14.59
C GLN A 278 -27.19 10.20 14.18
N SER A 279 -27.41 10.46 12.88
CA SER A 279 -28.70 10.92 12.39
C SER A 279 -29.79 9.91 12.67
N PHE A 280 -29.56 8.63 12.39
CA PHE A 280 -30.49 7.55 12.67
C PHE A 280 -30.89 7.49 14.16
N ILE A 281 -29.92 7.61 15.08
CA ILE A 281 -30.18 7.66 16.52
C ILE A 281 -30.99 8.92 16.91
N ASN A 282 -30.62 10.08 16.39
CA ASN A 282 -31.29 11.35 16.70
C ASN A 282 -32.75 11.40 16.16
N GLU A 283 -33.00 10.66 15.09
CA GLU A 283 -34.37 10.49 14.53
C GLU A 283 -35.19 9.44 15.27
N GLY A 284 -34.70 8.89 16.39
CA GLY A 284 -35.38 7.88 17.20
C GLY A 284 -35.14 6.44 16.76
N GLY A 285 -34.20 6.21 15.85
CA GLY A 285 -33.78 4.87 15.45
C GLY A 285 -33.02 4.12 16.55
N TYR A 286 -33.07 2.79 16.50
CA TYR A 286 -32.43 1.93 17.49
C TYR A 286 -31.80 0.70 16.84
N PHE A 287 -30.80 0.13 17.54
CA PHE A 287 -30.07 -1.06 17.12
C PHE A 287 -30.37 -2.22 18.09
N PRO A 288 -31.12 -3.25 17.70
CA PRO A 288 -31.44 -4.36 18.58
C PRO A 288 -30.30 -5.35 18.78
N ASN A 289 -29.27 -5.31 17.93
CA ASN A 289 -28.15 -6.24 18.01
C ASN A 289 -27.19 -5.87 19.13
N SER A 290 -26.78 -6.85 19.93
CA SER A 290 -25.80 -6.65 21.01
C SER A 290 -24.43 -6.23 20.46
N LEU A 291 -23.74 -5.39 21.24
CA LEU A 291 -22.30 -5.17 21.10
C LEU A 291 -21.57 -6.38 21.65
N ILE A 292 -20.43 -6.72 21.07
CA ILE A 292 -19.58 -7.81 21.58
C ILE A 292 -18.28 -7.20 22.09
N ILE A 293 -17.96 -7.46 23.35
CA ILE A 293 -16.78 -6.92 24.01
C ILE A 293 -15.98 -8.01 24.75
N SER A 294 -14.72 -7.76 24.99
CA SER A 294 -13.88 -8.50 25.93
C SER A 294 -13.47 -7.59 27.07
N ILE A 295 -13.86 -7.94 28.29
CA ILE A 295 -13.48 -7.20 29.51
C ILE A 295 -12.11 -7.71 29.93
N ASP A 296 -11.13 -6.78 30.02
CA ASP A 296 -9.80 -7.05 30.58
C ASP A 296 -9.81 -6.81 32.07
N THR A 297 -9.70 -7.89 32.86
CA THR A 297 -9.56 -7.85 34.32
C THR A 297 -8.12 -8.06 34.77
N ARG A 298 -7.18 -8.24 33.84
CA ARG A 298 -5.78 -8.66 34.10
C ARG A 298 -5.69 -10.01 34.83
N GLY A 299 -6.53 -10.95 34.42
CA GLY A 299 -6.56 -12.28 35.00
C GLY A 299 -7.18 -12.38 36.41
N ARG A 300 -7.78 -11.29 36.89
CA ARG A 300 -8.41 -11.27 38.25
C ARG A 300 -9.86 -11.77 38.21
N GLY A 301 -10.44 -11.90 37.04
CA GLY A 301 -11.86 -12.17 36.85
C GLY A 301 -12.75 -10.99 37.21
N VAL A 302 -14.04 -11.11 36.92
CA VAL A 302 -15.06 -10.13 37.29
C VAL A 302 -15.80 -10.60 38.56
N GLN A 303 -16.18 -9.66 39.42
CA GLN A 303 -17.12 -9.99 40.47
C GLN A 303 -18.52 -10.07 39.92
N PHE A 304 -19.22 -11.17 40.23
CA PHE A 304 -20.63 -11.38 39.88
C PHE A 304 -21.40 -11.85 41.08
N ASP A 305 -22.28 -10.99 41.58
CA ASP A 305 -23.12 -11.28 42.72
C ASP A 305 -24.39 -11.98 42.25
N GLN A 306 -24.41 -13.31 42.30
CA GLN A 306 -25.55 -14.12 41.83
C GLN A 306 -26.77 -13.90 42.76
N LEU A 307 -27.93 -13.68 42.16
CA LEU A 307 -29.18 -13.61 42.89
C LEU A 307 -29.62 -14.98 43.39
N SER A 308 -30.29 -14.99 44.53
CA SER A 308 -30.78 -16.23 45.17
C SER A 308 -31.92 -16.91 44.40
N THR A 309 -32.60 -16.18 43.51
CA THR A 309 -33.71 -16.74 42.69
C THR A 309 -33.11 -17.70 41.65
N LYS A 310 -33.50 -18.96 41.75
CA LYS A 310 -33.15 -19.99 40.74
C LYS A 310 -34.30 -20.17 39.81
N VAL A 311 -34.02 -20.26 38.53
CA VAL A 311 -34.96 -20.74 37.50
C VAL A 311 -34.63 -22.21 37.30
N GLU A 312 -35.59 -23.08 37.56
CA GLU A 312 -35.43 -24.52 37.38
C GLU A 312 -35.14 -24.82 35.90
N ASP A 313 -34.20 -25.74 35.66
CA ASP A 313 -33.76 -26.16 34.32
C ASP A 313 -33.06 -25.09 33.47
N SER A 314 -32.65 -23.96 34.03
CA SER A 314 -31.88 -22.94 33.34
C SER A 314 -30.38 -23.05 33.65
N LEU A 315 -29.57 -23.10 32.59
CA LEU A 315 -28.09 -23.01 32.70
C LEU A 315 -27.62 -21.57 32.96
N SER A 316 -28.47 -20.58 32.69
CA SER A 316 -28.13 -19.18 32.89
C SER A 316 -28.37 -18.77 34.35
N LYS A 317 -27.53 -17.80 34.81
CA LYS A 317 -27.58 -17.27 36.17
C LYS A 317 -27.86 -15.78 36.15
N LEU A 318 -28.81 -15.34 36.95
CA LEU A 318 -29.11 -13.91 37.13
C LEU A 318 -28.26 -13.33 38.26
N GLY A 319 -27.77 -12.11 38.09
CA GLY A 319 -26.97 -11.46 39.11
C GLY A 319 -26.62 -10.01 38.79
N VAL A 320 -25.69 -9.49 39.58
CA VAL A 320 -25.12 -8.16 39.43
C VAL A 320 -23.64 -8.29 39.04
N LEU A 321 -23.31 -7.84 37.84
CA LEU A 321 -21.96 -7.78 37.35
C LEU A 321 -21.29 -6.49 37.79
N HIS A 322 -20.04 -6.58 38.27
CA HIS A 322 -19.21 -5.45 38.60
C HIS A 322 -18.21 -5.19 37.48
N LEU A 323 -18.44 -4.17 36.66
CA LEU A 323 -17.50 -3.78 35.61
C LEU A 323 -16.24 -3.14 36.22
N PRO A 324 -15.06 -3.28 35.54
CA PRO A 324 -13.86 -2.56 35.95
C PRO A 324 -14.07 -1.04 35.86
N LYS A 325 -13.73 -0.32 36.95
CA LYS A 325 -13.73 1.16 36.98
C LYS A 325 -12.45 1.74 36.42
N ARG A 326 -12.01 1.28 35.25
CA ARG A 326 -10.73 1.68 34.66
C ARG A 326 -10.92 2.08 33.20
N TYR A 327 -10.23 3.12 32.77
CA TYR A 327 -10.10 3.41 31.34
C TYR A 327 -9.42 2.24 30.64
N HIS A 328 -9.76 2.02 29.38
CA HIS A 328 -9.15 1.00 28.53
C HIS A 328 -9.27 -0.42 29.11
N SER A 329 -10.44 -0.79 29.58
CA SER A 329 -10.70 -2.08 30.21
C SER A 329 -11.76 -2.93 29.53
N ALA A 330 -12.38 -2.45 28.43
CA ALA A 330 -13.33 -3.21 27.62
C ALA A 330 -12.98 -3.09 26.15
N TYR A 331 -12.39 -4.14 25.58
CA TYR A 331 -12.08 -4.17 24.17
C TYR A 331 -13.36 -4.44 23.36
N ILE A 332 -13.65 -3.57 22.39
CA ILE A 332 -14.85 -3.68 21.53
C ILE A 332 -14.51 -4.57 20.34
N ILE A 333 -15.05 -5.78 20.31
CA ILE A 333 -14.84 -6.76 19.23
C ILE A 333 -15.77 -6.41 18.05
N ASP A 334 -17.07 -6.20 18.31
CA ASP A 334 -18.04 -5.76 17.31
C ASP A 334 -18.95 -4.66 17.84
N GLY A 335 -19.40 -3.79 16.93
CA GLY A 335 -20.37 -2.75 17.22
C GLY A 335 -19.80 -1.35 17.46
N GLN A 336 -18.51 -1.11 17.15
CA GLN A 336 -17.88 0.20 17.32
C GLN A 336 -18.66 1.35 16.66
N HIS A 337 -19.21 1.16 15.44
CA HIS A 337 -20.01 2.18 14.76
C HIS A 337 -21.25 2.57 15.55
N ARG A 338 -21.89 1.57 16.15
CA ARG A 338 -23.09 1.77 16.98
C ARG A 338 -22.75 2.53 18.25
N LEU A 339 -21.70 2.12 18.95
CA LEU A 339 -21.27 2.79 20.18
C LEU A 339 -20.84 4.24 19.96
N TYR A 340 -19.95 4.47 18.98
CA TYR A 340 -19.49 5.84 18.69
C TYR A 340 -20.59 6.72 18.09
N GLY A 341 -21.60 6.14 17.45
CA GLY A 341 -22.78 6.87 17.00
C GLY A 341 -23.58 7.52 18.12
N TYR A 342 -23.51 7.01 19.35
CA TYR A 342 -24.13 7.65 20.50
C TYR A 342 -23.31 8.83 21.06
N SER A 343 -22.03 8.94 20.74
CA SER A 343 -21.23 10.06 21.23
C SER A 343 -21.81 11.39 20.77
N ASP A 344 -21.76 12.38 21.65
CA ASP A 344 -22.28 13.74 21.43
C ASP A 344 -23.80 13.79 21.13
N THR A 345 -24.55 12.76 21.51
CA THR A 345 -26.01 12.74 21.49
C THR A 345 -26.57 12.74 22.91
N ASP A 346 -27.75 13.31 23.12
CA ASP A 346 -28.45 13.25 24.40
C ASP A 346 -28.79 11.80 24.81
N TYR A 347 -28.91 10.92 23.80
CA TYR A 347 -29.21 9.51 23.98
C TYR A 347 -28.05 8.69 24.59
N ALA A 348 -26.82 9.24 24.63
CA ALA A 348 -25.69 8.57 25.27
C ALA A 348 -25.90 8.30 26.76
N ARG A 349 -26.73 9.13 27.43
CA ARG A 349 -27.05 9.06 28.87
C ARG A 349 -28.44 8.51 29.16
N THR A 350 -29.34 8.56 28.20
CA THR A 350 -30.75 8.23 28.39
C THR A 350 -31.17 6.90 27.79
N ASN A 351 -30.40 6.38 26.84
CA ASN A 351 -30.60 5.07 26.26
C ASN A 351 -29.70 4.02 26.89
N THR A 352 -30.08 2.76 26.73
CA THR A 352 -29.22 1.62 27.02
C THR A 352 -28.99 0.82 25.74
N ILE A 353 -27.82 0.19 25.63
CA ILE A 353 -27.46 -0.71 24.52
C ILE A 353 -27.19 -2.11 25.05
N PRO A 354 -27.64 -3.17 24.35
CA PRO A 354 -27.39 -4.54 24.75
C PRO A 354 -25.92 -4.90 24.47
N VAL A 355 -25.32 -5.65 25.39
CA VAL A 355 -23.90 -6.07 25.34
C VAL A 355 -23.79 -7.53 25.69
N VAL A 356 -22.98 -8.27 24.92
CA VAL A 356 -22.46 -9.58 25.26
C VAL A 356 -20.96 -9.41 25.54
N ALA A 357 -20.58 -9.68 26.79
CA ALA A 357 -19.20 -9.50 27.27
C ALA A 357 -18.54 -10.81 27.63
N PHE A 358 -17.41 -11.10 27.05
CA PHE A 358 -16.47 -12.13 27.51
C PHE A 358 -15.48 -11.53 28.49
N VAL A 359 -14.80 -12.35 29.25
CA VAL A 359 -13.84 -11.89 30.27
C VAL A 359 -12.47 -12.50 29.98
N ASP A 360 -11.45 -11.64 29.94
CA ASP A 360 -10.05 -12.03 29.76
C ASP A 360 -9.83 -12.99 28.56
N LEU A 361 -10.58 -12.81 27.47
CA LEU A 361 -10.28 -13.52 26.23
C LEU A 361 -8.85 -13.22 25.81
N ASP A 362 -8.11 -14.26 25.50
CA ASP A 362 -6.81 -14.05 24.90
C ASP A 362 -6.96 -13.42 23.51
N ARG A 363 -5.84 -12.93 23.02
CA ARG A 363 -5.85 -12.10 21.82
C ARG A 363 -6.21 -12.87 20.56
N SER A 364 -5.79 -14.13 20.48
CA SER A 364 -6.08 -14.98 19.34
C SER A 364 -7.57 -15.27 19.24
N GLU A 365 -8.23 -15.47 20.38
CA GLU A 365 -9.68 -15.67 20.45
C GLU A 365 -10.46 -14.37 20.14
N GLN A 366 -10.01 -13.21 20.64
CA GLN A 366 -10.62 -11.92 20.28
C GLN A 366 -10.58 -11.69 18.77
N LEU A 367 -9.45 -12.01 18.15
CA LEU A 367 -9.22 -11.84 16.73
C LEU A 367 -10.05 -12.82 15.90
N LYS A 368 -10.07 -14.09 16.32
CA LYS A 368 -10.88 -15.13 15.69
C LYS A 368 -12.36 -14.76 15.73
N LEU A 369 -12.86 -14.35 16.89
CA LEU A 369 -14.24 -13.93 17.05
C LEU A 369 -14.60 -12.72 16.17
N PHE A 370 -13.69 -11.73 16.07
CA PHE A 370 -13.85 -10.60 15.16
C PHE A 370 -13.95 -11.08 13.69
N MET A 371 -13.07 -11.99 13.27
CA MET A 371 -13.08 -12.52 11.91
C MET A 371 -14.37 -13.29 11.61
N ASP A 372 -14.75 -14.22 12.49
CA ASP A 372 -15.94 -15.06 12.32
C ASP A 372 -17.23 -14.22 12.20
N ILE A 373 -17.35 -13.16 12.99
CA ILE A 373 -18.50 -12.25 12.93
C ILE A 373 -18.51 -11.48 11.60
N ASN A 374 -17.35 -10.96 11.18
CA ASN A 374 -17.28 -10.14 9.98
C ASN A 374 -17.32 -10.97 8.69
N GLU A 375 -16.76 -12.19 8.67
CA GLU A 375 -16.84 -13.09 7.49
C GLU A 375 -18.29 -13.48 7.16
N ASN A 376 -19.13 -13.62 8.16
CA ASN A 376 -20.55 -13.91 7.99
C ASN A 376 -21.38 -12.68 7.53
N GLN A 377 -20.87 -11.46 7.70
CA GLN A 377 -21.55 -10.23 7.29
C GLN A 377 -21.00 -9.66 5.98
N LYS A 378 -19.70 -9.62 5.80
CA LYS A 378 -18.99 -9.17 4.59
C LYS A 378 -17.56 -9.73 4.65
N ALA A 379 -17.14 -10.44 3.61
CA ALA A 379 -15.80 -11.04 3.56
C ALA A 379 -14.70 -10.05 3.96
N VAL A 380 -13.87 -10.45 4.90
CA VAL A 380 -12.65 -9.72 5.31
C VAL A 380 -11.75 -9.59 4.10
N SER A 381 -11.20 -8.40 3.85
CA SER A 381 -10.29 -8.20 2.71
C SER A 381 -9.08 -9.13 2.83
N LYS A 382 -8.57 -9.61 1.69
CA LYS A 382 -7.37 -10.47 1.67
C LYS A 382 -6.20 -9.79 2.37
N THR A 383 -6.02 -8.49 2.13
CA THR A 383 -4.98 -7.66 2.73
C THR A 383 -5.06 -7.66 4.25
N LEU A 384 -6.26 -7.46 4.81
CA LEU A 384 -6.46 -7.49 6.26
C LEU A 384 -6.16 -8.89 6.82
N ARG A 385 -6.58 -9.96 6.14
CA ARG A 385 -6.28 -11.34 6.55
C ARG A 385 -4.78 -11.61 6.62
N VAL A 386 -4.01 -11.23 5.60
CA VAL A 386 -2.53 -11.39 5.60
C VAL A 386 -1.91 -10.64 6.76
N THR A 387 -2.38 -9.41 7.02
CA THR A 387 -1.89 -8.62 8.15
C THR A 387 -2.15 -9.32 9.49
N LEU A 388 -3.31 -9.96 9.65
CA LEU A 388 -3.68 -10.65 10.88
C LEU A 388 -2.97 -11.98 11.08
N ASN A 389 -2.68 -12.70 9.99
CA ASN A 389 -1.98 -13.99 10.05
C ASN A 389 -0.60 -13.90 10.70
N SER A 390 0.08 -12.74 10.57
CA SER A 390 1.38 -12.52 11.21
C SER A 390 1.35 -12.73 12.74
N ASP A 391 0.22 -12.42 13.35
CA ASP A 391 0.07 -12.53 14.81
C ASP A 391 -0.64 -13.80 15.24
N MET A 392 -1.67 -14.20 14.49
CA MET A 392 -2.48 -15.37 14.83
C MET A 392 -1.71 -16.68 14.73
N LEU A 393 -0.84 -16.77 13.73
CA LEU A 393 -0.15 -18.01 13.37
C LEU A 393 1.32 -18.04 13.79
N TRP A 394 1.80 -17.01 14.51
CA TRP A 394 3.22 -16.89 14.87
C TRP A 394 3.74 -18.09 15.67
N ASP A 395 2.97 -18.53 16.64
CA ASP A 395 3.27 -19.66 17.51
C ASP A 395 2.36 -20.89 17.25
N ALA A 396 1.76 -20.96 16.05
CA ALA A 396 0.86 -22.04 15.68
C ALA A 396 1.55 -23.42 15.82
N PRO A 397 0.81 -24.50 16.16
CA PRO A 397 1.37 -25.86 16.27
C PRO A 397 1.93 -26.39 14.95
N ALA A 398 1.28 -26.04 13.81
CA ALA A 398 1.72 -26.45 12.48
C ALA A 398 2.82 -25.52 11.96
N TYR A 399 3.93 -26.08 11.50
CA TYR A 399 5.08 -25.30 11.02
C TYR A 399 4.76 -24.51 9.74
N ASN A 400 3.91 -25.01 8.86
CA ASN A 400 3.46 -24.26 7.69
C ASN A 400 2.73 -22.96 8.08
N ASP A 401 1.91 -23.02 9.14
CA ASP A 401 1.21 -21.83 9.65
C ASP A 401 2.19 -20.83 10.23
N ARG A 402 3.21 -21.29 10.98
CA ARG A 402 4.30 -20.42 11.45
C ARG A 402 5.04 -19.75 10.31
N ARG A 403 5.31 -20.47 9.21
CA ARG A 403 5.96 -19.90 8.01
C ARG A 403 5.04 -18.96 7.26
N GLU A 404 3.73 -19.16 7.29
CA GLU A 404 2.78 -18.19 6.77
C GLU A 404 2.80 -16.90 7.61
N ALA A 405 2.82 -17.00 8.94
CA ALA A 405 2.97 -15.87 9.83
C ALA A 405 4.28 -15.09 9.58
N LEU A 406 5.40 -15.80 9.44
CA LEU A 406 6.70 -15.21 9.14
C LEU A 406 6.69 -14.42 7.83
N ARG A 407 6.19 -15.01 6.74
CA ARG A 407 6.05 -14.32 5.44
C ARG A 407 5.15 -13.09 5.53
N SER A 408 4.05 -13.19 6.28
CA SER A 408 3.13 -12.08 6.53
C SER A 408 3.81 -10.95 7.31
N LYS A 409 4.60 -11.30 8.33
CA LYS A 409 5.36 -10.34 9.15
C LYS A 409 6.41 -9.59 8.33
N ILE A 410 7.18 -10.31 7.51
CA ILE A 410 8.18 -9.70 6.60
C ILE A 410 7.51 -8.75 5.61
N ALA A 411 6.41 -9.19 4.97
CA ALA A 411 5.67 -8.36 4.04
C ALA A 411 5.13 -7.07 4.68
N GLN A 412 4.73 -7.15 5.94
CA GLN A 412 4.29 -6.04 6.75
C GLN A 412 5.45 -5.09 7.07
N MET A 413 6.59 -5.62 7.54
CA MET A 413 7.79 -4.84 7.84
C MET A 413 8.31 -4.09 6.61
N CYS A 414 8.25 -4.69 5.43
CA CYS A 414 8.59 -4.00 4.18
C CYS A 414 7.80 -2.70 3.97
N GLY A 415 6.56 -2.60 4.46
CA GLY A 415 5.73 -1.39 4.31
C GLY A 415 5.76 -0.44 5.50
N GLU A 416 6.25 -0.87 6.67
CA GLU A 416 6.13 -0.14 7.93
C GLU A 416 7.47 0.23 8.58
N GLU A 417 8.57 -0.49 8.29
CA GLU A 417 9.86 -0.14 8.88
C GLU A 417 10.41 1.17 8.28
N PRO A 418 10.89 2.11 9.13
CA PRO A 418 11.39 3.41 8.68
C PRO A 418 12.56 3.31 7.71
N THR A 419 13.35 2.25 7.81
CA THR A 419 14.52 1.99 6.98
C THR A 419 14.18 1.29 5.67
N SER A 420 12.94 0.79 5.54
CA SER A 420 12.50 0.05 4.36
C SER A 420 12.40 0.94 3.12
N PRO A 421 12.96 0.52 1.97
CA PRO A 421 12.78 1.23 0.71
C PRO A 421 11.33 1.23 0.20
N LEU A 422 10.48 0.34 0.71
CA LEU A 422 9.05 0.23 0.38
C LEU A 422 8.14 0.92 1.39
N LEU A 423 8.68 1.68 2.35
CA LEU A 423 7.90 2.45 3.30
C LEU A 423 6.87 3.33 2.59
N GLY A 424 5.61 3.24 3.01
CA GLY A 424 4.50 4.02 2.43
C GLY A 424 4.05 3.60 1.03
N ARG A 425 4.57 2.47 0.48
CA ARG A 425 4.21 1.96 -0.85
C ARG A 425 3.33 0.72 -0.82
N ILE A 426 3.26 0.07 0.33
CA ILE A 426 2.49 -1.15 0.53
C ILE A 426 1.14 -0.81 1.15
N VAL A 427 0.08 -1.37 0.57
CA VAL A 427 -1.27 -1.33 1.12
C VAL A 427 -1.35 -2.38 2.22
N ILE A 428 -1.52 -1.96 3.46
CA ILE A 428 -1.56 -2.81 4.66
C ILE A 428 -2.92 -2.67 5.34
N GLY A 429 -3.47 -3.77 5.83
CA GLY A 429 -4.76 -3.77 6.51
C GLY A 429 -5.86 -3.27 5.59
N GLU A 430 -6.31 -2.05 5.78
CA GLU A 430 -7.39 -1.42 5.04
C GLU A 430 -7.00 -0.06 4.42
N ASP A 431 -5.72 0.14 4.21
CA ASP A 431 -5.23 1.31 3.51
C ASP A 431 -5.89 1.49 2.14
N GLU A 432 -6.17 2.71 1.76
CA GLU A 432 -6.64 3.02 0.40
C GLU A 432 -5.44 3.05 -0.56
N LYS A 433 -5.62 2.44 -1.72
CA LYS A 433 -4.65 2.53 -2.81
C LYS A 433 -4.57 3.96 -3.34
N ASN A 434 -3.37 4.36 -3.69
CA ASN A 434 -3.10 5.59 -4.42
C ASN A 434 -1.93 5.34 -5.40
N PRO A 435 -1.59 6.28 -6.30
CA PRO A 435 -0.54 6.07 -7.30
C PRO A 435 0.84 5.67 -6.75
N THR A 436 1.16 6.03 -5.51
CA THR A 436 2.42 5.64 -4.86
C THR A 436 2.27 4.45 -3.93
N LYS A 437 1.15 4.32 -3.22
CA LYS A 437 0.81 3.17 -2.35
C LYS A 437 -0.05 2.18 -3.14
N CYS A 438 0.57 1.42 -4.03
CA CYS A 438 -0.13 0.54 -4.99
C CYS A 438 0.27 -0.94 -4.92
N ILE A 439 1.34 -1.27 -4.18
CA ILE A 439 1.75 -2.66 -3.90
C ILE A 439 0.85 -3.23 -2.81
N THR A 440 0.31 -4.42 -3.00
CA THR A 440 -0.47 -5.09 -1.95
C THR A 440 0.43 -5.97 -1.10
N ILE A 441 0.14 -6.10 0.20
CA ILE A 441 0.90 -6.95 1.11
C ILE A 441 0.90 -8.42 0.63
N GLU A 442 -0.19 -8.87 0.01
CA GLU A 442 -0.28 -10.21 -0.57
C GLU A 442 0.72 -10.45 -1.70
N ALA A 443 1.08 -9.41 -2.45
CA ALA A 443 2.05 -9.53 -3.52
C ALA A 443 3.41 -9.97 -2.98
N ILE A 444 3.86 -9.36 -1.89
CA ILE A 444 5.11 -9.71 -1.22
C ILE A 444 5.01 -11.08 -0.57
N GLN A 445 3.92 -11.34 0.18
CA GLN A 445 3.69 -12.64 0.80
C GLN A 445 3.71 -13.78 -0.22
N GLN A 446 3.10 -13.60 -1.40
CA GLN A 446 3.09 -14.59 -2.47
C GLN A 446 4.47 -14.79 -3.10
N ALA A 447 5.27 -13.74 -3.26
CA ALA A 447 6.65 -13.87 -3.73
C ALA A 447 7.48 -14.71 -2.75
N LEU A 448 7.39 -14.42 -1.46
CA LEU A 448 8.05 -15.16 -0.39
C LEU A 448 7.53 -16.61 -0.26
N LYS A 449 6.27 -16.85 -0.58
CA LYS A 449 5.70 -18.22 -0.59
C LYS A 449 6.23 -19.07 -1.74
N ARG A 450 6.55 -18.43 -2.87
CA ARG A 450 7.08 -19.09 -4.08
C ARG A 450 8.61 -19.17 -4.10
N SER A 451 9.27 -18.65 -3.08
CA SER A 451 10.74 -18.67 -2.94
C SER A 451 11.22 -19.88 -2.13
N HIS A 452 12.53 -20.10 -2.17
CA HIS A 452 13.25 -21.16 -1.42
C HIS A 452 13.87 -20.59 -0.12
N PHE A 453 13.52 -19.38 0.28
CA PHE A 453 14.09 -18.77 1.48
C PHE A 453 13.73 -19.51 2.76
N PHE A 454 12.51 -20.06 2.82
CA PHE A 454 11.97 -20.70 4.03
C PHE A 454 11.63 -22.17 3.78
N THR A 455 11.84 -22.99 4.82
CA THR A 455 11.54 -24.41 4.82
C THR A 455 10.07 -24.68 4.53
N THR A 456 9.81 -25.62 3.64
CA THR A 456 8.47 -26.09 3.31
C THR A 456 8.21 -27.41 4.03
N TYR A 457 7.07 -27.51 4.70
CA TYR A 457 6.70 -28.69 5.46
C TYR A 457 5.51 -29.41 4.83
N GLY A 458 5.54 -30.72 4.86
CA GLY A 458 4.43 -31.62 4.51
C GLY A 458 3.52 -31.89 5.69
N LYS A 459 2.71 -32.95 5.56
CA LYS A 459 1.88 -33.44 6.67
C LYS A 459 2.76 -33.87 7.86
N ASN A 460 2.26 -33.61 9.07
CA ASN A 460 2.96 -33.96 10.33
C ASN A 460 4.32 -33.25 10.47
N ASN A 461 4.47 -32.05 9.93
CA ASN A 461 5.69 -31.24 10.01
C ASN A 461 6.95 -31.91 9.40
N VAL A 462 6.78 -32.82 8.45
CA VAL A 462 7.92 -33.40 7.72
C VAL A 462 8.49 -32.37 6.76
N ILE A 463 9.81 -32.17 6.77
CA ILE A 463 10.49 -31.25 5.86
C ILE A 463 10.41 -31.80 4.43
N ILE A 464 9.87 -31.00 3.50
CA ILE A 464 9.86 -31.27 2.06
C ILE A 464 11.09 -30.65 1.39
N SER A 465 11.36 -29.37 1.69
CA SER A 465 12.57 -28.67 1.24
C SER A 465 13.08 -27.75 2.35
N ASP A 466 14.40 -27.74 2.54
CA ASP A 466 15.04 -26.83 3.50
C ASP A 466 15.15 -25.43 2.92
N GLY A 467 14.91 -24.43 3.75
CA GLY A 467 14.98 -23.01 3.37
C GLY A 467 16.39 -22.44 3.56
N SER A 468 16.82 -21.63 2.58
CA SER A 468 18.17 -21.06 2.57
C SER A 468 18.48 -20.14 3.77
N PHE A 469 17.47 -19.50 4.35
CA PHE A 469 17.58 -18.61 5.51
C PHE A 469 16.90 -19.16 6.77
N ASP A 470 16.26 -20.31 6.69
CA ASP A 470 15.44 -20.84 7.79
C ASP A 470 16.31 -21.37 8.94
N LEU A 471 16.19 -20.80 10.12
CA LEU A 471 16.88 -21.20 11.34
C LEU A 471 16.02 -22.08 12.30
N GLY A 472 14.80 -22.45 11.85
CA GLY A 472 13.89 -23.32 12.60
C GLY A 472 12.83 -22.56 13.42
N ASP A 473 13.15 -21.41 14.00
CA ASP A 473 12.18 -20.55 14.67
C ASP A 473 11.93 -19.25 13.89
N ASN A 474 10.76 -18.65 14.12
CA ASN A 474 10.34 -17.46 13.36
C ASN A 474 11.20 -16.25 13.67
N GLN A 475 11.56 -16.00 14.95
CA GLN A 475 12.26 -14.78 15.33
C GLN A 475 13.68 -14.77 14.79
N SER A 476 14.46 -15.83 15.03
CA SER A 476 15.83 -15.94 14.52
C SER A 476 15.89 -15.87 12.99
N THR A 477 14.91 -16.51 12.33
CA THR A 477 14.78 -16.46 10.86
C THR A 477 14.44 -15.06 10.37
N LEU A 478 13.57 -14.34 11.06
CA LEU A 478 13.20 -12.96 10.75
C LEU A 478 14.41 -12.01 10.90
N ASP A 479 15.13 -12.14 12.01
CA ASP A 479 16.30 -11.30 12.34
C ASP A 479 17.44 -11.49 11.35
N LEU A 480 17.55 -12.68 10.74
CA LEU A 480 18.52 -12.97 9.69
C LEU A 480 18.04 -12.49 8.31
N PHE A 481 16.80 -12.83 7.94
CA PHE A 481 16.33 -12.67 6.57
C PHE A 481 15.88 -11.24 6.24
N TYR A 482 15.20 -10.55 7.17
CA TYR A 482 14.65 -9.23 6.86
C TYR A 482 15.72 -8.19 6.52
N PRO A 483 16.84 -8.07 7.27
CA PRO A 483 17.93 -7.16 6.90
C PRO A 483 18.57 -7.49 5.55
N PHE A 484 18.67 -8.78 5.19
CA PHE A 484 19.13 -9.21 3.87
C PHE A 484 18.21 -8.70 2.75
N LEU A 485 16.91 -8.99 2.86
CA LEU A 485 15.93 -8.53 1.86
C LEU A 485 15.90 -7.01 1.76
N GLU A 486 15.93 -6.33 2.91
CA GLU A 486 15.96 -4.87 2.98
C GLU A 486 17.19 -4.28 2.28
N GLY A 487 18.38 -4.87 2.48
CA GLY A 487 19.62 -4.49 1.83
C GLY A 487 19.54 -4.63 0.31
N CYS A 488 19.10 -5.80 -0.18
CA CYS A 488 18.90 -6.02 -1.62
C CYS A 488 17.90 -5.02 -2.23
N LEU A 489 16.79 -4.73 -1.54
CA LEU A 489 15.80 -3.75 -2.02
C LEU A 489 16.30 -2.30 -1.95
N LYS A 490 17.19 -1.97 -1.01
CA LYS A 490 17.89 -0.66 -0.97
C LYS A 490 18.78 -0.47 -2.18
N PHE A 491 19.54 -1.50 -2.56
CA PHE A 491 20.33 -1.48 -3.78
C PHE A 491 19.46 -1.27 -5.03
N VAL A 492 18.38 -2.04 -5.17
CA VAL A 492 17.44 -1.88 -6.27
C VAL A 492 16.86 -0.45 -6.34
N LYS A 493 16.48 0.12 -5.19
CA LYS A 493 15.99 1.50 -5.12
C LYS A 493 17.06 2.52 -5.53
N ALA A 494 18.26 2.39 -5.01
CA ALA A 494 19.37 3.31 -5.28
C ALA A 494 19.74 3.33 -6.77
N ASN A 495 19.63 2.18 -7.43
CA ASN A 495 19.96 2.04 -8.85
C ASN A 495 18.77 2.29 -9.79
N CYS A 496 17.54 2.45 -9.28
CA CYS A 496 16.32 2.67 -10.08
C CYS A 496 15.42 3.74 -9.46
N GLU A 497 15.94 4.88 -9.03
CA GLU A 497 15.19 5.94 -8.34
C GLU A 497 13.96 6.43 -9.12
N ARG A 498 14.05 6.49 -10.46
CA ARG A 498 12.92 6.86 -11.32
C ARG A 498 11.70 5.97 -11.09
N GLU A 499 11.89 4.67 -10.88
CA GLU A 499 10.79 3.71 -10.65
C GLU A 499 10.06 4.02 -9.34
N TRP A 500 10.79 4.42 -8.30
CA TRP A 500 10.18 4.86 -7.04
C TRP A 500 9.44 6.19 -7.18
N ALA A 501 9.88 7.09 -8.05
CA ALA A 501 9.22 8.37 -8.28
C ALA A 501 7.86 8.22 -9.00
N VAL A 502 7.77 7.32 -9.99
CA VAL A 502 6.57 7.17 -10.85
C VAL A 502 5.50 6.22 -10.28
N GLY A 503 5.82 5.44 -9.24
CA GLY A 503 4.85 4.57 -8.54
C GLY A 503 4.16 3.57 -9.47
N GLU A 504 2.82 3.60 -9.54
CA GLU A 504 2.04 2.64 -10.35
C GLU A 504 2.31 2.72 -11.87
N GLN A 505 2.91 3.79 -12.34
CA GLN A 505 3.32 3.91 -13.74
C GLN A 505 4.64 3.18 -14.03
N GLY A 506 5.42 2.86 -12.98
CA GLY A 506 6.67 2.12 -13.06
C GLY A 506 6.49 0.63 -13.37
N ILE A 507 7.62 -0.06 -13.50
CA ILE A 507 7.71 -1.51 -13.69
C ILE A 507 7.93 -2.21 -12.33
N LEU A 508 8.77 -1.64 -11.45
CA LEU A 508 9.20 -2.29 -10.21
C LEU A 508 8.22 -2.10 -9.06
N THR A 509 7.65 -0.91 -8.90
CA THR A 509 6.81 -0.54 -7.75
C THR A 509 5.33 -0.90 -7.92
N ILE A 510 5.05 -1.94 -8.68
CA ILE A 510 3.73 -2.57 -8.84
C ILE A 510 3.78 -4.01 -8.33
N ASN A 511 2.63 -4.64 -8.12
CA ASN A 511 2.55 -6.00 -7.58
C ASN A 511 3.43 -7.00 -8.32
N ARG A 512 3.38 -7.02 -9.66
CA ARG A 512 4.19 -7.94 -10.49
C ARG A 512 5.67 -7.63 -10.41
N GLY A 513 6.03 -6.35 -10.45
CA GLY A 513 7.41 -5.91 -10.41
C GLY A 513 8.11 -6.33 -9.13
N ILE A 514 7.53 -6.00 -7.98
CA ILE A 514 8.11 -6.36 -6.69
C ILE A 514 8.13 -7.89 -6.46
N GLN A 515 7.11 -8.61 -6.94
CA GLN A 515 7.13 -10.07 -6.90
C GLN A 515 8.28 -10.65 -7.74
N ALA A 516 8.48 -10.13 -8.93
CA ALA A 516 9.53 -10.58 -9.82
C ALA A 516 10.93 -10.29 -9.23
N VAL A 517 11.13 -9.10 -8.65
CA VAL A 517 12.39 -8.74 -7.97
C VAL A 517 12.69 -9.71 -6.82
N ILE A 518 11.74 -9.95 -5.92
CA ILE A 518 11.95 -10.86 -4.77
C ILE A 518 12.25 -12.28 -5.25
N ARG A 519 11.54 -12.77 -6.29
CA ARG A 519 11.78 -14.10 -6.86
C ARG A 519 13.12 -14.21 -7.56
N VAL A 520 13.56 -13.16 -8.25
CA VAL A 520 14.90 -13.13 -8.89
C VAL A 520 16.01 -13.11 -7.83
N ILE A 521 15.83 -12.39 -6.72
CA ILE A 521 16.76 -12.46 -5.59
C ILE A 521 16.85 -13.91 -5.06
N ASP A 522 15.73 -14.61 -4.94
CA ASP A 522 15.70 -16.03 -4.58
C ASP A 522 16.46 -16.90 -5.59
N ASP A 523 16.21 -16.72 -6.88
CA ASP A 523 16.90 -17.45 -7.96
C ASP A 523 18.42 -17.25 -7.90
N ILE A 524 18.87 -16.02 -7.62
CA ILE A 524 20.29 -15.68 -7.47
C ILE A 524 20.86 -16.37 -6.22
N VAL A 525 20.16 -16.34 -5.10
CA VAL A 525 20.57 -17.03 -3.87
C VAL A 525 20.70 -18.54 -4.11
N VAL A 526 19.72 -19.16 -4.76
CA VAL A 526 19.76 -20.60 -5.09
C VAL A 526 20.95 -20.91 -6.03
N HIS A 527 21.17 -20.06 -7.04
CA HIS A 527 22.31 -20.20 -7.94
C HIS A 527 23.66 -20.14 -7.20
N LEU A 528 23.84 -19.15 -6.32
CA LEU A 528 25.06 -18.97 -5.54
C LEU A 528 25.27 -20.10 -4.51
N LEU A 529 24.18 -20.62 -3.91
CA LEU A 529 24.25 -21.80 -3.04
C LEU A 529 24.73 -23.03 -3.80
N ASN A 530 24.21 -23.28 -4.99
CA ASN A 530 24.58 -24.42 -5.82
C ASN A 530 26.07 -24.34 -6.25
N GLN A 531 26.62 -23.15 -6.33
CA GLN A 531 28.04 -22.92 -6.60
C GLN A 531 28.91 -22.90 -5.34
N ASN A 532 28.33 -23.09 -4.15
CA ASN A 532 29.01 -22.95 -2.84
C ASN A 532 29.67 -21.57 -2.63
N LYS A 533 29.15 -20.51 -3.26
CA LYS A 533 29.67 -19.15 -3.14
C LYS A 533 29.16 -18.44 -1.88
N ILE A 534 27.99 -18.80 -1.38
CA ILE A 534 27.37 -18.20 -0.20
C ILE A 534 26.95 -19.25 0.84
N SER A 535 26.81 -18.78 2.07
CA SER A 535 26.31 -19.57 3.20
C SER A 535 25.41 -18.67 4.07
N PRO A 536 24.14 -18.43 3.67
CA PRO A 536 23.29 -17.41 4.29
C PRO A 536 23.11 -17.54 5.81
N LYS A 537 23.15 -18.77 6.34
CA LYS A 537 22.95 -19.03 7.77
C LYS A 537 24.16 -18.68 8.65
N ILE A 538 25.34 -18.47 8.08
CA ILE A 538 26.59 -18.23 8.82
C ILE A 538 27.48 -17.12 8.28
N GLN A 539 27.19 -16.61 7.08
CA GLN A 539 27.98 -15.56 6.41
C GLN A 539 27.56 -14.19 6.89
N ASP A 540 28.51 -13.24 6.81
CA ASP A 540 28.21 -11.82 7.06
C ASP A 540 27.18 -11.28 6.07
N LEU A 541 26.30 -10.41 6.57
CA LEU A 541 25.17 -9.89 5.81
C LEU A 541 25.61 -9.05 4.59
N GLU A 542 26.60 -8.17 4.77
CA GLU A 542 27.11 -7.31 3.69
C GLU A 542 27.67 -8.15 2.54
N ALA A 543 28.46 -9.19 2.87
CA ALA A 543 29.00 -10.09 1.86
C ALA A 543 27.93 -10.91 1.10
N LEU A 544 26.81 -11.24 1.76
CA LEU A 544 25.67 -11.89 1.08
C LEU A 544 24.99 -10.92 0.10
N ILE A 545 24.83 -9.67 0.49
CA ILE A 545 24.20 -8.63 -0.34
C ILE A 545 25.09 -8.33 -1.56
N ASP A 546 26.39 -8.14 -1.37
CA ASP A 546 27.36 -7.86 -2.45
C ASP A 546 27.32 -8.93 -3.57
N GLU A 547 27.23 -10.22 -3.19
CA GLU A 547 27.12 -11.31 -4.16
C GLU A 547 25.81 -11.24 -4.96
N VAL A 548 24.71 -10.88 -4.33
CA VAL A 548 23.41 -10.71 -5.01
C VAL A 548 23.43 -9.48 -5.91
N GLU A 549 24.02 -8.37 -5.47
CA GLU A 549 24.14 -7.13 -6.23
C GLU A 549 24.85 -7.34 -7.57
N TYR A 550 25.94 -8.11 -7.59
CA TYR A 550 26.65 -8.46 -8.81
C TYR A 550 25.75 -9.08 -9.89
N TYR A 551 24.88 -10.01 -9.48
CA TYR A 551 23.98 -10.69 -10.45
C TYR A 551 22.78 -9.85 -10.81
N ILE A 552 22.23 -9.03 -9.93
CA ILE A 552 21.03 -8.24 -10.19
C ILE A 552 21.31 -6.92 -10.94
N GLU A 553 22.54 -6.42 -10.92
CA GLU A 553 22.95 -5.16 -11.57
C GLU A 553 22.53 -5.05 -13.05
N PRO A 554 22.70 -6.08 -13.91
CA PRO A 554 22.28 -6.00 -15.32
C PRO A 554 20.78 -5.72 -15.48
N LEU A 555 19.95 -6.26 -14.57
CA LEU A 555 18.51 -5.97 -14.56
C LEU A 555 18.25 -4.50 -14.24
N MET A 556 18.99 -3.90 -13.30
CA MET A 556 18.87 -2.47 -12.98
C MET A 556 19.24 -1.60 -14.17
N ASN A 557 20.32 -1.94 -14.86
CA ASN A 557 20.77 -1.24 -16.08
C ASN A 557 19.71 -1.32 -17.18
N TYR A 558 19.10 -2.49 -17.39
CA TYR A 558 18.03 -2.67 -18.34
C TYR A 558 16.82 -1.79 -18.01
N ILE A 559 16.35 -1.80 -16.74
CA ILE A 559 15.18 -1.05 -16.30
C ILE A 559 15.36 0.46 -16.47
N ASN A 560 16.58 0.96 -16.24
CA ASN A 560 16.89 2.37 -16.47
C ASN A 560 16.91 2.76 -17.94
N GLY A 561 17.28 1.83 -18.83
CA GLY A 561 17.35 2.04 -20.28
C GLY A 561 16.08 1.67 -21.06
N VAL A 562 15.08 1.06 -20.40
CA VAL A 562 13.89 0.54 -21.08
C VAL A 562 13.02 1.68 -21.63
N GLU A 563 12.64 1.59 -22.91
CA GLU A 563 11.78 2.54 -23.58
C GLU A 563 10.29 2.36 -23.22
N ASP A 564 9.48 3.39 -23.47
CA ASP A 564 8.05 3.38 -23.13
C ASP A 564 7.26 2.26 -23.84
N ALA A 565 7.65 1.87 -25.03
CA ALA A 565 7.05 0.75 -25.78
C ALA A 565 7.27 -0.58 -25.03
N GLN A 566 8.50 -0.86 -24.63
CA GLN A 566 8.86 -2.06 -23.87
C GLN A 566 8.24 -2.07 -22.46
N ARG A 567 8.11 -0.89 -21.82
CA ARG A 567 7.37 -0.74 -20.56
C ARG A 567 5.91 -1.17 -20.71
N LYS A 568 5.27 -0.74 -21.80
CA LYS A 568 3.87 -1.12 -22.09
C LYS A 568 3.75 -2.62 -22.34
N GLU A 569 4.70 -3.21 -23.04
CA GLU A 569 4.74 -4.67 -23.30
C GLU A 569 4.84 -5.45 -21.97
N LEU A 570 5.81 -5.13 -21.12
CA LEU A 570 5.98 -5.77 -19.81
C LEU A 570 4.73 -5.64 -18.93
N LYS A 571 4.11 -4.45 -18.90
CA LYS A 571 2.87 -4.21 -18.15
C LYS A 571 1.64 -4.85 -18.79
N GLY A 572 1.68 -5.09 -20.09
CA GLY A 572 0.59 -5.62 -20.91
C GLY A 572 0.35 -7.13 -20.78
N PHE A 573 1.24 -7.87 -20.13
CA PHE A 573 1.01 -9.30 -19.91
C PHE A 573 -0.30 -9.54 -19.17
N LEU A 574 -1.21 -10.32 -19.77
CA LEU A 574 -2.54 -10.61 -19.21
C LEU A 574 -2.71 -12.12 -18.96
N GLY A 575 -3.68 -12.46 -18.11
CA GLY A 575 -4.06 -13.84 -17.81
C GLY A 575 -3.25 -14.51 -16.67
N GLY A 576 -3.56 -15.77 -16.39
CA GLY A 576 -3.04 -16.50 -15.23
C GLY A 576 -1.53 -16.81 -15.23
N GLY A 577 -0.85 -16.65 -16.39
CA GLY A 577 0.61 -16.83 -16.52
C GLY A 577 1.42 -15.53 -16.51
N ALA A 578 0.77 -14.37 -16.44
CA ALA A 578 1.41 -13.07 -16.59
C ALA A 578 2.53 -12.79 -15.55
N ASP A 579 2.34 -13.17 -14.30
CA ASP A 579 3.34 -13.02 -13.25
C ASP A 579 4.60 -13.86 -13.51
N ASN A 580 4.42 -15.07 -14.07
CA ASN A 580 5.53 -15.93 -14.47
C ASN A 580 6.28 -15.38 -15.69
N LYS A 581 5.57 -14.89 -16.70
CA LYS A 581 6.20 -14.24 -17.85
C LYS A 581 7.04 -13.05 -17.43
N PHE A 582 6.50 -12.21 -16.53
CA PHE A 582 7.20 -11.03 -16.01
C PHE A 582 8.48 -11.41 -15.26
N TRP A 583 8.42 -12.38 -14.38
CA TRP A 583 9.56 -12.90 -13.64
C TRP A 583 10.61 -13.57 -14.55
N ARG A 584 10.17 -14.41 -15.51
CA ARG A 584 11.06 -15.05 -16.50
C ARG A 584 11.78 -14.05 -17.39
N SER A 585 11.11 -12.92 -17.74
CA SER A 585 11.77 -11.82 -18.45
C SER A 585 12.95 -11.25 -17.68
N PHE A 586 12.82 -11.09 -16.35
CA PHE A 586 13.92 -10.63 -15.51
C PHE A 586 15.06 -11.64 -15.42
N GLN A 587 14.76 -12.93 -15.28
CA GLN A 587 15.78 -13.98 -15.31
C GLN A 587 16.55 -13.98 -16.65
N LYS A 588 15.85 -13.83 -17.77
CA LYS A 588 16.44 -13.79 -19.11
C LYS A 588 17.42 -12.63 -19.28
N ILE A 589 17.05 -11.43 -18.81
CA ILE A 589 17.91 -10.24 -18.84
C ILE A 589 19.22 -10.48 -18.07
N ILE A 590 19.13 -11.11 -16.90
CA ILE A 590 20.32 -11.42 -16.09
C ILE A 590 21.17 -12.49 -16.80
N ALA A 591 20.56 -13.56 -17.32
CA ALA A 591 21.25 -14.63 -18.00
C ALA A 591 21.97 -14.17 -19.28
N GLU A 592 21.42 -13.19 -20.01
CA GLU A 592 22.07 -12.57 -21.17
C GLU A 592 23.37 -11.82 -20.81
N ALA A 593 23.48 -11.30 -19.57
CA ALA A 593 24.65 -10.56 -19.08
C ALA A 593 25.57 -11.40 -18.20
N ARG A 594 25.10 -12.49 -17.62
CA ARG A 594 25.80 -13.39 -16.72
C ARG A 594 25.62 -14.82 -17.21
N GLU A 595 26.55 -15.32 -18.03
CA GLU A 595 26.48 -16.62 -18.73
C GLU A 595 26.36 -17.82 -17.78
N ASP A 596 26.88 -17.70 -16.55
CA ASP A 596 26.79 -18.72 -15.51
C ASP A 596 25.42 -18.75 -14.81
N PHE A 597 24.58 -17.71 -14.93
CA PHE A 597 23.26 -17.65 -14.32
C PHE A 597 22.23 -18.38 -15.17
N ASN A 598 21.88 -19.60 -14.75
CA ASN A 598 20.89 -20.42 -15.41
C ASN A 598 19.94 -21.06 -14.39
N PRO A 599 18.96 -20.32 -13.87
CA PRO A 599 17.99 -20.87 -12.95
C PRO A 599 17.09 -21.92 -13.58
N GLU A 600 16.58 -22.84 -12.75
CA GLU A 600 15.78 -23.99 -13.18
C GLU A 600 14.58 -23.56 -14.08
N GLY A 601 14.44 -24.26 -15.22
CA GLY A 601 13.35 -24.04 -16.16
C GLY A 601 13.48 -22.78 -17.04
N LEU A 602 14.56 -21.99 -16.96
CA LEU A 602 14.75 -20.83 -17.82
C LEU A 602 15.00 -21.23 -19.28
N ASN A 603 15.86 -22.21 -19.50
CA ASN A 603 16.14 -22.71 -20.87
C ASN A 603 14.87 -23.26 -21.52
N GLU A 604 14.08 -24.05 -20.80
CA GLU A 604 12.80 -24.56 -21.31
C GLU A 604 11.81 -23.43 -21.64
N TYR A 605 11.78 -22.39 -20.81
CA TYR A 605 10.96 -21.21 -21.08
C TYR A 605 11.39 -20.49 -22.37
N ILE A 606 12.70 -20.28 -22.57
CA ILE A 606 13.26 -19.64 -23.78
C ILE A 606 12.97 -20.48 -25.03
N GLU A 607 13.12 -21.81 -24.93
CA GLU A 607 12.79 -22.72 -26.04
C GLU A 607 11.29 -22.65 -26.40
N ASN A 608 10.42 -22.62 -25.42
CA ASN A 608 8.98 -22.52 -25.64
C ASN A 608 8.57 -21.17 -26.25
N GLU A 609 9.17 -20.05 -25.82
CA GLU A 609 8.98 -18.75 -26.48
C GLU A 609 9.40 -18.83 -27.97
N THR A 610 10.56 -19.43 -28.26
CA THR A 610 11.04 -19.57 -29.63
C THR A 610 10.12 -20.45 -30.48
N LYS A 611 9.60 -21.54 -29.93
CA LYS A 611 8.60 -22.39 -30.61
C LYS A 611 7.31 -21.65 -30.92
N GLN A 612 6.85 -20.80 -30.01
CA GLN A 612 5.66 -19.97 -30.20
C GLN A 612 5.87 -18.97 -31.35
N TYR A 613 7.00 -18.27 -31.37
CA TYR A 613 7.33 -17.36 -32.49
C TYR A 613 7.37 -18.08 -33.83
N ASN A 614 7.91 -19.29 -33.93
CA ASN A 614 7.91 -20.09 -35.12
C ASN A 614 6.49 -20.41 -35.62
N THR A 615 5.60 -20.81 -34.73
CA THR A 615 4.21 -21.17 -35.06
C THR A 615 3.43 -19.94 -35.52
N GLU A 616 3.44 -18.87 -34.78
CA GLU A 616 2.75 -17.62 -35.10
C GLU A 616 3.32 -16.99 -36.40
N SER A 617 4.64 -17.00 -36.58
CA SER A 617 5.27 -16.50 -37.80
C SER A 617 4.84 -17.30 -39.02
N ARG A 618 4.70 -18.62 -38.91
CA ARG A 618 4.23 -19.47 -40.03
C ARG A 618 2.80 -19.13 -40.44
N GLU A 619 1.93 -18.97 -39.44
CA GLU A 619 0.53 -18.57 -39.67
C GLU A 619 0.46 -17.18 -40.32
N TYR A 620 1.17 -16.20 -39.79
CA TYR A 620 1.21 -14.85 -40.37
C TYR A 620 1.79 -14.80 -41.78
N LEU A 621 2.87 -15.52 -42.06
CA LEU A 621 3.50 -15.57 -43.38
C LEU A 621 2.58 -16.19 -44.44
N ASN A 622 1.81 -17.24 -44.06
CA ASN A 622 0.82 -17.82 -44.95
C ASN A 622 -0.28 -16.81 -45.32
N VAL A 623 -0.83 -16.13 -44.30
CA VAL A 623 -1.86 -15.09 -44.52
C VAL A 623 -1.30 -13.92 -45.35
N ILE A 624 -0.05 -13.49 -45.08
CA ILE A 624 0.63 -12.44 -45.86
C ILE A 624 0.72 -12.86 -47.32
N GLU A 625 1.18 -14.10 -47.63
CA GLU A 625 1.31 -14.59 -48.99
C GLU A 625 -0.04 -14.64 -49.69
N GLU A 626 -1.06 -15.24 -49.09
CA GLU A 626 -2.41 -15.31 -49.62
C GLU A 626 -3.00 -13.92 -49.90
N ARG A 627 -2.89 -13.01 -48.96
CA ARG A 627 -3.45 -11.66 -49.08
C ARG A 627 -2.74 -10.83 -50.14
N VAL A 628 -1.42 -10.93 -50.24
CA VAL A 628 -0.64 -10.25 -51.29
C VAL A 628 -1.04 -10.79 -52.65
N LYS A 629 -1.17 -12.11 -52.83
CA LYS A 629 -1.64 -12.73 -54.09
C LYS A 629 -3.04 -12.25 -54.46
N GLU A 630 -3.95 -12.16 -53.51
CA GLU A 630 -5.30 -11.64 -53.73
C GLU A 630 -5.30 -10.17 -54.18
N ILE A 631 -4.57 -9.30 -53.47
CA ILE A 631 -4.44 -7.89 -53.84
C ILE A 631 -3.89 -7.73 -55.26
N ILE A 632 -2.82 -8.45 -55.58
CA ILE A 632 -2.17 -8.36 -56.89
C ILE A 632 -3.09 -8.89 -58.00
N SER A 633 -3.71 -10.05 -57.83
CA SER A 633 -4.62 -10.61 -58.87
C SER A 633 -5.82 -9.70 -59.11
N ASN A 634 -6.43 -9.15 -58.07
CA ASN A 634 -7.56 -8.23 -58.17
C ASN A 634 -7.18 -6.94 -58.89
N ALA A 635 -6.03 -6.34 -58.56
CA ALA A 635 -5.54 -5.13 -59.23
C ALA A 635 -5.20 -5.37 -60.71
N LEU A 636 -4.56 -6.49 -61.05
CA LEU A 636 -4.25 -6.85 -62.41
C LEU A 636 -5.50 -7.17 -63.27
N LYS A 637 -6.49 -7.88 -62.68
CA LYS A 637 -7.78 -8.12 -63.29
C LYS A 637 -8.53 -6.84 -63.64
N LEU A 638 -8.52 -5.90 -62.65
CA LEU A 638 -9.14 -4.58 -62.82
C LEU A 638 -8.52 -3.77 -63.98
N TYR A 639 -7.19 -3.83 -64.08
CA TYR A 639 -6.44 -3.02 -65.05
C TYR A 639 -6.38 -3.65 -66.48
N TYR A 640 -6.14 -4.99 -66.58
CA TYR A 640 -5.91 -5.69 -67.82
C TYR A 640 -7.10 -6.55 -68.27
N GLY A 641 -8.18 -6.70 -67.50
CA GLY A 641 -9.34 -7.53 -67.84
C GLY A 641 -8.99 -9.01 -67.93
N ASP A 642 -9.70 -9.77 -68.82
CA ASP A 642 -9.57 -11.21 -68.97
C ASP A 642 -8.15 -11.71 -69.32
N ASN A 643 -7.35 -10.86 -69.91
CA ASN A 643 -5.98 -11.20 -70.30
C ASN A 643 -4.91 -10.81 -69.25
N TRP A 644 -5.30 -10.61 -68.04
CA TRP A 644 -4.45 -10.07 -66.93
C TRP A 644 -3.18 -10.89 -66.71
N MET A 645 -3.22 -12.21 -66.74
CA MET A 645 -2.03 -13.05 -66.57
C MET A 645 -0.99 -12.88 -67.71
N ILE A 646 -1.44 -12.75 -68.96
CA ILE A 646 -0.53 -12.61 -70.09
C ILE A 646 0.09 -11.20 -70.13
N LYS A 647 -0.69 -10.18 -69.79
CA LYS A 647 -0.28 -8.78 -69.87
C LYS A 647 0.40 -8.27 -68.63
N GLY A 648 -0.07 -8.73 -67.49
CA GLY A 648 0.38 -8.24 -66.14
C GLY A 648 1.58 -8.99 -65.55
N LEU A 649 1.84 -10.23 -66.00
CA LEU A 649 2.98 -10.99 -65.46
C LEU A 649 4.21 -10.86 -66.41
N PRO A 650 5.43 -10.78 -65.83
CA PRO A 650 6.66 -10.93 -66.61
C PRO A 650 6.66 -12.28 -67.33
N LYS A 651 7.11 -12.29 -68.58
CA LYS A 651 7.04 -13.47 -69.46
C LYS A 651 7.70 -14.72 -68.85
N ASN A 652 8.82 -14.53 -68.15
CA ASN A 652 9.55 -15.67 -67.58
C ASN A 652 8.81 -16.20 -66.33
N THR A 653 8.26 -15.34 -65.48
CA THR A 653 7.48 -15.68 -64.27
C THR A 653 6.21 -16.44 -64.67
N TYR A 654 5.47 -15.97 -65.70
CA TYR A 654 4.30 -16.68 -66.24
C TYR A 654 4.65 -18.08 -66.79
N LYS A 655 5.74 -18.20 -67.57
CA LYS A 655 6.15 -19.50 -68.07
C LYS A 655 6.58 -20.49 -67.05
N ALA A 656 7.31 -20.01 -65.99
CA ALA A 656 7.75 -20.86 -64.92
C ALA A 656 6.55 -21.36 -64.10
N ALA A 657 5.62 -20.47 -63.72
CA ALA A 657 4.42 -20.82 -62.99
C ALA A 657 3.50 -21.78 -63.76
N LYS A 658 3.32 -21.52 -65.06
CA LYS A 658 2.54 -22.41 -65.92
C LYS A 658 3.13 -23.81 -66.05
N LYS A 659 4.43 -23.91 -66.27
CA LYS A 659 5.12 -25.21 -66.30
C LYS A 659 4.95 -25.94 -64.95
N MET A 660 5.07 -25.25 -63.81
CA MET A 660 4.89 -25.86 -62.47
C MET A 660 3.44 -26.34 -62.26
N ALA A 661 2.44 -25.59 -62.75
CA ALA A 661 1.05 -26.01 -62.69
C ALA A 661 0.80 -27.24 -63.54
N ASP A 662 1.33 -27.25 -64.78
CA ASP A 662 1.22 -28.38 -65.73
C ASP A 662 1.89 -29.64 -65.12
N ASP A 663 3.09 -29.52 -64.54
CA ASP A 663 3.83 -30.64 -63.91
C ASP A 663 3.04 -31.20 -62.72
N LYS A 664 2.50 -30.35 -61.88
CA LYS A 664 1.67 -30.75 -60.71
C LYS A 664 0.36 -31.40 -61.12
N ASN A 665 -0.34 -30.82 -62.05
CA ASN A 665 -1.57 -31.40 -62.61
C ASN A 665 -1.31 -32.78 -63.22
N TYR A 666 -0.17 -32.97 -63.93
CA TYR A 666 0.23 -34.28 -64.43
C TYR A 666 0.47 -35.31 -63.31
N GLU A 667 1.14 -34.90 -62.18
CA GLU A 667 1.36 -35.79 -61.03
C GLU A 667 0.04 -36.18 -60.33
N LEU A 668 -0.90 -35.25 -60.15
CA LEU A 668 -2.19 -35.52 -59.55
C LEU A 668 -3.07 -36.45 -60.45
N LEU A 669 -3.13 -36.18 -61.71
CA LEU A 669 -3.84 -37.05 -62.71
C LEU A 669 -3.24 -38.45 -62.77
N SER A 670 -1.92 -38.60 -62.54
CA SER A 670 -1.26 -39.91 -62.56
C SER A 670 -1.58 -40.73 -61.25
N ASN A 671 -2.11 -40.07 -60.23
CA ASN A 671 -2.50 -40.68 -58.95
C ASN A 671 -4.03 -40.82 -58.79
N ASP A 672 -4.81 -40.66 -59.89
CA ASP A 672 -6.28 -40.65 -59.83
C ASP A 672 -6.91 -39.58 -58.94
N GLU A 673 -6.23 -38.47 -58.69
CA GLU A 673 -6.75 -37.34 -57.94
C GLU A 673 -7.29 -36.26 -58.91
N ASP A 674 -8.55 -35.80 -58.63
CA ASP A 674 -9.15 -34.66 -59.34
C ASP A 674 -8.51 -33.36 -58.79
N ALA A 675 -7.68 -32.70 -59.62
CA ALA A 675 -7.19 -31.37 -59.32
C ALA A 675 -6.94 -30.54 -60.57
N GLU A 676 -7.48 -29.31 -60.54
CA GLU A 676 -7.16 -28.23 -61.46
C GLU A 676 -6.34 -27.19 -60.75
N ILE A 677 -4.99 -27.31 -60.65
CA ILE A 677 -4.10 -26.29 -60.22
C ILE A 677 -3.94 -25.22 -61.24
N ASP A 678 -4.35 -23.99 -60.97
CA ASP A 678 -4.19 -22.86 -61.88
C ASP A 678 -2.73 -22.35 -61.84
N THR A 679 -2.34 -21.71 -62.94
CA THR A 679 -1.04 -21.06 -63.10
C THR A 679 -0.79 -20.04 -61.96
N TRP A 680 -1.83 -19.36 -61.48
CA TRP A 680 -1.73 -18.39 -60.32
C TRP A 680 -1.44 -19.06 -59.02
N ASP A 681 -1.90 -20.25 -58.77
CA ASP A 681 -1.63 -21.00 -57.56
C ASP A 681 -0.14 -21.32 -57.38
N CYS A 682 0.58 -21.42 -58.50
CA CYS A 682 2.03 -21.68 -58.53
C CYS A 682 2.89 -20.41 -58.40
N ILE A 683 2.32 -19.22 -58.27
CA ILE A 683 3.03 -17.97 -58.01
C ILE A 683 3.42 -17.90 -56.53
N THR A 684 4.68 -17.63 -56.24
CA THR A 684 5.20 -17.42 -54.89
C THR A 684 5.25 -15.95 -54.51
N LEU A 685 5.47 -15.64 -53.25
CA LEU A 685 5.64 -14.25 -52.77
C LEU A 685 6.85 -13.56 -53.44
N ALA A 686 7.91 -14.31 -53.78
CA ALA A 686 9.03 -13.79 -54.58
C ALA A 686 8.60 -13.38 -55.98
N ASP A 687 7.80 -14.22 -56.66
CA ASP A 687 7.23 -13.92 -57.97
C ASP A 687 6.28 -12.71 -57.90
N CYS A 688 5.51 -12.61 -56.83
CA CYS A 688 4.66 -11.43 -56.57
C CYS A 688 5.47 -10.13 -56.56
N ARG A 689 6.66 -10.11 -55.96
CA ARG A 689 7.55 -8.94 -55.99
C ARG A 689 8.02 -8.62 -57.43
N GLU A 690 8.35 -9.64 -58.23
CA GLU A 690 8.72 -9.44 -59.67
C GLU A 690 7.56 -8.84 -60.46
N ILE A 691 6.33 -9.34 -60.24
CA ILE A 691 5.12 -8.84 -60.88
C ILE A 691 4.85 -7.38 -60.51
N VAL A 692 4.95 -7.05 -59.24
CA VAL A 692 4.72 -5.70 -58.69
C VAL A 692 5.75 -4.71 -59.24
N THR A 693 7.02 -5.07 -59.26
CA THR A 693 8.13 -4.21 -59.68
C THR A 693 8.31 -4.18 -61.20
N TYR A 694 7.53 -4.96 -61.96
CA TYR A 694 7.54 -4.93 -63.43
C TYR A 694 7.22 -3.53 -63.93
N SER A 695 7.97 -3.03 -64.91
CA SER A 695 8.05 -1.59 -65.22
C SER A 695 6.69 -0.91 -65.49
N HIS A 696 5.75 -1.55 -66.12
CA HIS A 696 4.41 -1.01 -66.35
C HIS A 696 3.47 -1.17 -65.16
N ASN A 697 3.66 -2.16 -64.36
CA ASN A 697 2.80 -2.43 -63.22
C ASN A 697 3.07 -1.49 -62.05
N TRP A 698 4.35 -1.15 -61.83
CA TRP A 698 4.75 -0.39 -60.66
C TRP A 698 4.09 1.00 -60.62
N SER A 699 4.39 1.84 -61.62
CA SER A 699 3.94 3.23 -61.62
C SER A 699 2.43 3.39 -61.84
N GLU A 700 1.79 2.47 -62.55
CA GLU A 700 0.39 2.59 -62.92
C GLU A 700 -0.57 1.88 -61.95
N ILE A 701 -0.08 0.86 -61.25
CA ILE A 701 -0.96 0.00 -60.42
C ILE A 701 -0.49 -0.09 -58.98
N PHE A 702 0.77 -0.49 -58.74
CA PHE A 702 1.15 -1.03 -57.43
C PHE A 702 1.83 -0.07 -56.48
N GLU A 703 2.40 1.04 -56.94
CA GLU A 703 3.16 1.94 -56.06
C GLU A 703 2.33 2.41 -54.85
N SER A 704 1.09 2.83 -55.04
CA SER A 704 0.20 3.26 -53.99
C SER A 704 -0.40 2.12 -53.17
N ILE A 705 -0.43 0.90 -53.71
CA ILE A 705 -1.07 -0.26 -53.07
C ILE A 705 -0.10 -1.03 -52.20
N ILE A 706 1.16 -1.17 -52.63
CA ILE A 706 2.15 -2.07 -51.99
C ILE A 706 3.17 -1.32 -51.13
N THR A 707 3.26 0.00 -51.24
CA THR A 707 4.14 0.81 -50.37
C THR A 707 3.55 0.92 -48.97
N ARG A 708 4.29 0.47 -47.97
CA ARG A 708 3.91 0.60 -46.56
C ARG A 708 4.06 2.04 -46.09
N PRO A 709 3.31 2.47 -45.05
CA PRO A 709 3.41 3.83 -44.53
C PRO A 709 4.84 4.25 -44.19
N GLU A 710 5.63 3.33 -43.59
CA GLU A 710 7.01 3.59 -43.21
C GLU A 710 7.95 3.74 -44.43
N GLU A 711 7.56 3.30 -45.59
CA GLU A 711 8.37 3.25 -46.81
C GLU A 711 8.03 4.33 -47.85
N VAL A 712 7.00 5.16 -47.56
CA VAL A 712 6.53 6.24 -48.47
C VAL A 712 7.65 7.23 -48.80
N GLY A 713 8.59 7.48 -47.90
CA GLY A 713 9.74 8.38 -48.13
C GLY A 713 10.91 7.77 -48.89
N LEU A 714 10.86 6.49 -49.23
CA LEU A 714 11.96 5.81 -49.98
C LEU A 714 11.93 6.15 -51.47
N SER A 715 13.10 6.17 -52.12
CA SER A 715 13.28 6.75 -53.44
C SER A 715 12.99 5.81 -54.62
N ASN A 716 13.04 4.47 -54.39
CA ASN A 716 12.90 3.53 -55.52
C ASN A 716 12.01 2.32 -55.17
N LYS A 717 11.52 1.63 -56.19
CA LYS A 717 10.63 0.49 -56.04
C LYS A 717 11.26 -0.70 -55.35
N GLU A 718 12.54 -0.90 -55.52
CA GLU A 718 13.30 -1.99 -54.89
C GLU A 718 13.30 -1.85 -53.35
N GLN A 719 13.47 -0.62 -52.85
CA GLN A 719 13.42 -0.32 -51.44
C GLN A 719 11.98 -0.41 -50.88
N LYS A 720 10.99 0.14 -51.59
CA LYS A 720 9.57 0.12 -51.21
C LYS A 720 8.97 -1.30 -51.20
N THR A 721 9.61 -2.27 -51.85
CA THR A 721 9.16 -3.67 -51.88
C THR A 721 10.12 -4.63 -51.20
N GLU A 722 11.13 -4.13 -50.45
CA GLU A 722 12.13 -4.98 -49.79
C GLU A 722 11.47 -5.88 -48.75
N TRP A 723 10.41 -5.43 -48.06
CA TRP A 723 9.65 -6.23 -47.12
C TRP A 723 9.11 -7.54 -47.78
N MET A 724 8.68 -7.55 -49.04
CA MET A 724 8.24 -8.76 -49.74
C MET A 724 9.41 -9.76 -49.89
N SER A 725 10.60 -9.27 -50.22
CA SER A 725 11.82 -10.09 -50.27
C SER A 725 12.16 -10.70 -48.92
N MET A 726 12.04 -9.90 -47.84
CA MET A 726 12.26 -10.38 -46.47
C MET A 726 11.27 -11.47 -46.10
N MET A 727 9.96 -11.25 -46.31
CA MET A 727 8.92 -12.24 -45.99
C MET A 727 9.12 -13.54 -46.80
N SER A 728 9.44 -13.44 -48.09
CA SER A 728 9.73 -14.61 -48.93
C SER A 728 10.94 -15.42 -48.45
N LYS A 729 12.00 -14.74 -47.99
CA LYS A 729 13.18 -15.41 -47.37
C LYS A 729 12.79 -16.13 -46.07
N GLU A 730 11.94 -15.52 -45.24
CA GLU A 730 11.52 -16.13 -43.99
C GLU A 730 10.59 -17.32 -44.21
N ILE A 731 9.69 -17.30 -45.21
CA ILE A 731 8.89 -18.48 -45.61
C ILE A 731 9.81 -19.68 -45.92
N ASN A 732 10.89 -19.43 -46.67
CA ASN A 732 11.84 -20.48 -47.01
C ASN A 732 12.71 -20.99 -45.86
N LYS A 733 12.94 -20.14 -44.81
CA LYS A 733 13.71 -20.54 -43.64
C LYS A 733 12.87 -21.29 -42.64
N ILE A 734 11.63 -20.85 -42.39
CA ILE A 734 10.75 -21.41 -41.34
C ILE A 734 10.28 -22.84 -41.70
N SER A 735 10.39 -23.23 -42.97
CA SER A 735 10.15 -24.61 -43.42
C SER A 735 11.25 -25.59 -42.96
N LYS A 736 12.42 -25.09 -42.52
CA LYS A 736 13.52 -25.92 -42.02
C LYS A 736 13.34 -26.18 -40.52
N THR A 737 13.41 -27.43 -40.10
CA THR A 737 13.17 -27.90 -38.71
C THR A 737 14.13 -27.32 -37.67
N THR A 738 15.29 -26.81 -38.07
CA THR A 738 16.31 -26.24 -37.18
C THR A 738 16.29 -24.73 -37.06
N TYR A 739 15.36 -24.06 -37.76
CA TYR A 739 15.29 -22.58 -37.72
C TYR A 739 14.41 -22.09 -36.62
N SER A 740 14.93 -21.14 -35.84
CA SER A 740 14.21 -20.38 -34.83
C SER A 740 14.06 -18.92 -35.25
N VAL A 741 12.83 -18.42 -35.27
CA VAL A 741 12.54 -17.03 -35.64
C VAL A 741 13.00 -16.09 -34.54
N PRO A 742 13.92 -15.16 -34.78
CA PRO A 742 14.30 -14.15 -33.82
C PRO A 742 13.15 -13.19 -33.52
N LYS A 743 13.10 -12.62 -32.31
CA LYS A 743 12.05 -11.66 -31.88
C LYS A 743 11.91 -10.49 -32.86
N THR A 744 13.02 -9.89 -33.29
CA THR A 744 13.03 -8.77 -34.25
C THR A 744 12.40 -9.14 -35.59
N THR A 745 12.63 -10.36 -36.07
CA THR A 745 12.02 -10.89 -37.30
C THR A 745 10.53 -11.14 -37.12
N PHE A 746 10.12 -11.68 -35.98
CA PHE A 746 8.71 -11.85 -35.63
C PHE A 746 7.97 -10.51 -35.54
N GLU A 747 8.56 -9.48 -34.94
CA GLU A 747 7.98 -8.14 -34.90
C GLU A 747 7.77 -7.55 -36.29
N LEU A 748 8.73 -7.75 -37.20
CA LEU A 748 8.58 -7.33 -38.60
C LEU A 748 7.46 -8.09 -39.32
N ILE A 749 7.39 -9.42 -39.15
CA ILE A 749 6.32 -10.25 -39.74
C ILE A 749 4.95 -9.79 -39.19
N SER A 750 4.84 -9.57 -37.88
CA SER A 750 3.62 -9.09 -37.25
C SER A 750 3.20 -7.70 -37.74
N SER A 751 4.15 -6.79 -37.95
CA SER A 751 3.90 -5.45 -38.51
C SER A 751 3.31 -5.53 -39.91
N VAL A 752 3.90 -6.36 -40.80
CA VAL A 752 3.40 -6.57 -42.16
C VAL A 752 2.01 -7.22 -42.15
N TYR A 753 1.81 -8.24 -41.31
CA TYR A 753 0.51 -8.91 -41.15
C TYR A 753 -0.58 -7.90 -40.72
N ASN A 754 -0.35 -7.11 -39.70
CA ASN A 754 -1.31 -6.13 -39.17
C ASN A 754 -1.63 -5.06 -40.23
N TRP A 755 -0.64 -4.57 -40.97
CA TRP A 755 -0.85 -3.61 -42.04
C TRP A 755 -1.76 -4.17 -43.14
N LEU A 756 -1.52 -5.41 -43.58
CA LEU A 756 -2.35 -6.07 -44.60
C LEU A 756 -3.76 -6.42 -44.13
N ALA A 757 -3.93 -6.67 -42.80
CA ALA A 757 -5.23 -7.03 -42.21
C ALA A 757 -6.14 -5.82 -41.93
N VAL A 758 -5.57 -4.65 -41.64
CA VAL A 758 -6.33 -3.46 -41.17
C VAL A 758 -6.52 -2.43 -42.29
N GLU A 759 -5.57 -2.27 -43.20
CA GLU A 759 -5.58 -1.15 -44.15
C GLU A 759 -6.06 -1.51 -45.58
N LYS A 760 -6.34 -2.76 -45.85
CA LYS A 760 -6.71 -3.24 -47.20
C LYS A 760 -7.70 -4.41 -47.16
#